data_49b03c12e27c38fe06e838217340b508
#
_entry.id   49b03c12e27c38fe06e838217340b508
#
_cell.length_a   1.000
_cell.length_b   1.000
_cell.length_c   1.000
_cell.angle_alpha   90.00
_cell.angle_beta   90.00
_cell.angle_gamma   90.00
#
_symmetry.space_group_name_H-M   'P 1'
#
loop_
_entity.id
_entity.type
_entity.pdbx_description
1 polymer ?
#
loop_
_entity_poly.entity_id
_entity_poly.type
_entity_poly.pdbx_seq_one_letter_code
_entity_poly.pdbx_strand_id
1 'polypeptide(L)'
;MANAIRALAMDAVQKANSGHPGMPMGMADIAVALWGKHLRHNPADPKWVDRDRFVVSNGHGSMLLYALLHLSGYALSMDEIRNFRQLHSLTPGHPEVDITPGVETTTGPLGQGVTNAVGMALAEHLLAAEFNRPGFEVVDHHTYVFLGDGCLMEGISHEACSLAGTLRLSKLIVLYDDNGISIDGNVDGWFRDDTPKRFESYGWHVIPNVDGHDVQAVDAAIAAAKKSDRPTLICCKTVIGKGSPNMEGSDKVHGAALGDAEIAATRAAIGWNSPPFEIPADLYAAWDAKQQGASMQATWTEKFNAYSEKFPQEAAELMRRMQGELPAKFDQSVAALIDACVQKKENIATRKASQNAIQALAPGLPEFLGGSADLTGSNLTNWKECIAVRAEQPGNHINYGVREFGMSAIMNGIALHGGYIPFGATFLTFSDYSRNALRMAALMKLRSIFVFTHDSIGLGEDGPTHQSVEHISSMRLIPNLDNWRPCDTVESAVAWAEAVRRKHGPSTLIFSRQNLPYVERDSAQIGDIRRGGYVLRDDRGAHAILIATGSEVELALKSAEALAAEGIAVRIVSMPSTDVFERQDAAYKASVLPRNLPRVAIEAGVTGFWFKYVGLDGAVIGIDTFGESAPAGALFKHFGFTTDKVVAAVKSVLH
;
A
#
# COMPACT_ATOMS: atom_id res chain seq x y z
N MET A 1 -20.93 -26.97 11.10
CA MET A 1 -20.24 -25.66 11.03
C MET A 1 -19.97 -25.26 9.58
N ALA A 2 -19.26 -26.06 8.76
CA ALA A 2 -18.94 -25.72 7.36
C ALA A 2 -20.19 -25.43 6.49
N ASN A 3 -21.27 -26.21 6.64
CA ASN A 3 -22.50 -25.99 5.89
C ASN A 3 -23.22 -24.65 6.19
N ALA A 4 -22.97 -24.03 7.36
CA ALA A 4 -23.47 -22.68 7.63
C ALA A 4 -22.76 -21.63 6.72
N ILE A 5 -21.45 -21.78 6.49
CA ILE A 5 -20.70 -20.95 5.56
C ILE A 5 -21.21 -21.16 4.12
N ARG A 6 -21.38 -22.42 3.70
CA ARG A 6 -21.90 -22.76 2.37
C ARG A 6 -23.27 -22.14 2.14
N ALA A 7 -24.18 -22.28 3.13
CA ALA A 7 -25.53 -21.72 3.06
C ALA A 7 -25.51 -20.19 2.93
N LEU A 8 -24.78 -19.49 3.79
CA LEU A 8 -24.70 -18.02 3.74
C LEU A 8 -24.07 -17.53 2.43
N ALA A 9 -23.04 -18.21 1.93
CA ALA A 9 -22.40 -17.84 0.69
C ALA A 9 -23.32 -17.95 -0.52
N MET A 10 -24.01 -19.09 -0.67
CA MET A 10 -24.95 -19.25 -1.79
C MET A 10 -26.17 -18.34 -1.67
N ASP A 11 -26.71 -18.13 -0.46
CA ASP A 11 -27.88 -17.28 -0.25
C ASP A 11 -27.58 -15.80 -0.55
N ALA A 12 -26.43 -15.29 -0.08
CA ALA A 12 -26.04 -13.89 -0.29
C ALA A 12 -25.74 -13.62 -1.77
N VAL A 13 -25.00 -14.52 -2.43
CA VAL A 13 -24.68 -14.39 -3.86
C VAL A 13 -25.95 -14.49 -4.71
N GLN A 14 -26.86 -15.41 -4.38
CA GLN A 14 -28.14 -15.54 -5.08
C GLN A 14 -29.00 -14.29 -4.93
N LYS A 15 -29.13 -13.77 -3.70
CA LYS A 15 -29.91 -12.56 -3.45
C LYS A 15 -29.35 -11.34 -4.18
N ALA A 16 -28.03 -11.20 -4.19
CA ALA A 16 -27.36 -10.11 -4.89
C ALA A 16 -27.35 -10.32 -6.42
N ASN A 17 -27.64 -11.53 -6.89
CA ASN A 17 -27.45 -11.97 -8.27
C ASN A 17 -26.06 -11.60 -8.82
N SER A 18 -25.07 -11.60 -7.94
CA SER A 18 -23.68 -11.21 -8.22
C SER A 18 -22.77 -11.73 -7.10
N GLY A 19 -21.63 -12.31 -7.47
CA GLY A 19 -20.62 -12.77 -6.50
C GLY A 19 -20.04 -14.13 -6.88
N HIS A 20 -19.24 -14.67 -5.95
CA HIS A 20 -18.44 -15.88 -6.18
C HIS A 20 -18.72 -16.88 -5.05
N PRO A 21 -19.65 -17.84 -5.25
CA PRO A 21 -20.00 -18.80 -4.21
C PRO A 21 -19.03 -19.99 -4.13
N GLY A 22 -18.31 -20.29 -5.22
CA GLY A 22 -17.55 -21.53 -5.37
C GLY A 22 -16.41 -21.70 -4.38
N MET A 23 -15.54 -20.68 -4.24
CA MET A 23 -14.45 -20.68 -3.28
C MET A 23 -14.95 -20.74 -1.82
N PRO A 24 -15.91 -19.94 -1.38
CA PRO A 24 -16.48 -20.05 -0.04
C PRO A 24 -17.02 -21.44 0.29
N MET A 25 -17.67 -22.09 -0.65
CA MET A 25 -18.19 -23.45 -0.46
C MET A 25 -17.07 -24.49 -0.42
N GLY A 26 -16.02 -24.33 -1.23
CA GLY A 26 -14.88 -25.24 -1.30
C GLY A 26 -14.00 -25.18 -0.06
N MET A 27 -13.71 -23.98 0.45
CA MET A 27 -12.83 -23.78 1.59
C MET A 27 -13.52 -23.78 2.96
N ALA A 28 -14.82 -24.06 3.02
CA ALA A 28 -15.58 -24.00 4.28
C ALA A 28 -15.03 -24.93 5.38
N ASP A 29 -14.56 -26.13 5.03
CA ASP A 29 -14.01 -27.09 5.99
C ASP A 29 -12.63 -26.64 6.51
N ILE A 30 -11.80 -26.07 5.63
CA ILE A 30 -10.51 -25.46 6.02
C ILE A 30 -10.75 -24.30 7.00
N ALA A 31 -11.76 -23.48 6.73
CA ALA A 31 -12.12 -22.37 7.61
C ALA A 31 -12.59 -22.85 9.01
N VAL A 32 -13.31 -23.97 9.09
CA VAL A 32 -13.69 -24.58 10.37
C VAL A 32 -12.45 -24.98 11.17
N ALA A 33 -11.45 -25.60 10.54
CA ALA A 33 -10.23 -25.97 11.23
C ALA A 33 -9.47 -24.74 11.76
N LEU A 34 -9.27 -23.73 10.91
CA LEU A 34 -8.51 -22.53 11.26
C LEU A 34 -9.23 -21.69 12.33
N TRP A 35 -10.45 -21.24 12.03
CA TRP A 35 -11.19 -20.30 12.88
C TRP A 35 -11.74 -20.95 14.16
N GLY A 36 -12.09 -22.23 14.08
CA GLY A 36 -12.63 -22.95 15.23
C GLY A 36 -11.58 -23.40 16.26
N LYS A 37 -10.29 -23.47 15.89
CA LYS A 37 -9.27 -24.06 16.77
C LYS A 37 -7.97 -23.27 16.88
N HIS A 38 -7.53 -22.58 15.83
CA HIS A 38 -6.17 -22.02 15.76
C HIS A 38 -6.11 -20.52 15.82
N LEU A 39 -7.07 -19.81 15.21
CA LEU A 39 -7.04 -18.36 15.06
C LEU A 39 -7.26 -17.67 16.42
N ARG A 40 -6.29 -16.86 16.83
CA ARG A 40 -6.37 -16.03 18.03
C ARG A 40 -6.96 -14.67 17.65
N HIS A 41 -8.22 -14.46 18.00
CA HIS A 41 -8.93 -13.21 17.70
C HIS A 41 -9.96 -12.89 18.78
N ASN A 42 -10.37 -11.62 18.86
CA ASN A 42 -11.46 -11.20 19.72
C ASN A 42 -12.50 -10.44 18.91
N PRO A 43 -13.69 -10.99 18.66
CA PRO A 43 -14.75 -10.30 17.93
C PRO A 43 -15.18 -8.96 18.55
N ALA A 44 -15.04 -8.79 19.88
CA ALA A 44 -15.36 -7.56 20.58
C ALA A 44 -14.28 -6.47 20.43
N ASP A 45 -13.04 -6.87 20.09
CA ASP A 45 -11.91 -5.95 19.81
C ASP A 45 -11.15 -6.37 18.54
N PRO A 46 -11.67 -6.07 17.36
CA PRO A 46 -11.04 -6.40 16.07
C PRO A 46 -9.65 -5.77 15.87
N LYS A 47 -9.26 -4.83 16.71
CA LYS A 47 -7.97 -4.11 16.64
C LYS A 47 -7.02 -4.54 17.77
N TRP A 48 -7.31 -5.59 18.53
CA TRP A 48 -6.40 -6.13 19.55
C TRP A 48 -4.98 -6.32 18.96
N VAL A 49 -3.98 -5.78 19.64
CA VAL A 49 -2.61 -5.67 19.11
C VAL A 49 -2.01 -7.01 18.73
N ASP A 50 -2.13 -8.03 19.62
CA ASP A 50 -1.52 -9.36 19.44
C ASP A 50 -2.53 -10.41 18.91
N ARG A 51 -3.57 -9.97 18.17
CA ARG A 51 -4.43 -10.89 17.42
C ARG A 51 -3.69 -11.49 16.24
N ASP A 52 -4.03 -12.72 15.86
CA ASP A 52 -3.60 -13.26 14.57
C ASP A 52 -4.21 -12.45 13.42
N ARG A 53 -3.51 -12.39 12.30
CA ARG A 53 -3.97 -11.74 11.07
C ARG A 53 -4.49 -12.80 10.11
N PHE A 54 -5.70 -12.59 9.58
CA PHE A 54 -6.28 -13.48 8.59
C PHE A 54 -6.55 -12.75 7.28
N VAL A 55 -5.98 -13.23 6.18
CA VAL A 55 -6.06 -12.62 4.86
C VAL A 55 -6.67 -13.59 3.86
N VAL A 56 -7.71 -13.15 3.17
CA VAL A 56 -8.27 -13.85 2.00
C VAL A 56 -7.68 -13.21 0.75
N SER A 57 -6.59 -13.77 0.22
CA SER A 57 -5.88 -13.25 -0.96
C SER A 57 -6.68 -13.47 -2.25
N ASN A 58 -7.45 -14.56 -2.32
CA ASN A 58 -8.49 -14.80 -3.32
C ASN A 58 -9.78 -14.04 -2.94
N GLY A 59 -9.68 -12.71 -2.90
CA GLY A 59 -10.69 -11.80 -2.35
C GLY A 59 -12.07 -11.87 -3.02
N HIS A 60 -12.20 -12.47 -4.19
CA HIS A 60 -13.48 -12.77 -4.80
C HIS A 60 -14.34 -13.69 -3.92
N GLY A 61 -13.73 -14.57 -3.10
CA GLY A 61 -14.41 -15.39 -2.11
C GLY A 61 -14.83 -14.64 -0.84
N SER A 62 -15.10 -13.36 -0.91
CA SER A 62 -15.40 -12.47 0.22
C SER A 62 -16.51 -12.99 1.15
N MET A 63 -17.50 -13.69 0.61
CA MET A 63 -18.56 -14.26 1.43
C MET A 63 -18.10 -15.32 2.43
N LEU A 64 -16.96 -16.00 2.19
CA LEU A 64 -16.32 -16.84 3.21
C LEU A 64 -15.96 -16.00 4.45
N LEU A 65 -15.24 -14.91 4.23
CA LEU A 65 -14.80 -14.03 5.30
C LEU A 65 -15.99 -13.38 6.04
N TYR A 66 -16.99 -12.89 5.30
CA TYR A 66 -18.17 -12.27 5.91
C TYR A 66 -19.00 -13.27 6.72
N ALA A 67 -19.16 -14.50 6.22
CA ALA A 67 -19.82 -15.57 7.00
C ALA A 67 -19.05 -15.90 8.27
N LEU A 68 -17.72 -15.98 8.22
CA LEU A 68 -16.87 -16.22 9.39
C LEU A 68 -16.96 -15.10 10.42
N LEU A 69 -16.88 -13.85 9.99
CA LEU A 69 -17.00 -12.68 10.85
C LEU A 69 -18.37 -12.61 11.52
N HIS A 70 -19.45 -12.82 10.76
CA HIS A 70 -20.81 -12.87 11.30
C HIS A 70 -20.99 -13.99 12.33
N LEU A 71 -20.63 -15.22 11.95
CA LEU A 71 -20.83 -16.39 12.79
C LEU A 71 -20.01 -16.36 14.07
N SER A 72 -18.77 -15.87 14.01
CA SER A 72 -17.89 -15.77 15.18
C SER A 72 -18.21 -14.60 16.13
N GLY A 73 -19.14 -13.71 15.74
CA GLY A 73 -19.71 -12.70 16.63
C GLY A 73 -19.10 -11.31 16.52
N TYR A 74 -18.42 -10.99 15.40
CA TYR A 74 -18.06 -9.60 15.08
C TYR A 74 -19.33 -8.74 14.86
N ALA A 75 -19.16 -7.43 14.90
CA ALA A 75 -20.26 -6.46 14.67
C ALA A 75 -20.67 -6.43 13.18
N LEU A 76 -21.08 -7.58 12.66
CA LEU A 76 -21.56 -7.77 11.29
C LEU A 76 -22.89 -8.54 11.35
N SER A 77 -24.01 -7.84 11.19
CA SER A 77 -25.35 -8.40 11.34
C SER A 77 -25.76 -9.29 10.15
N MET A 78 -26.80 -10.11 10.34
CA MET A 78 -27.41 -10.86 9.26
C MET A 78 -28.02 -9.95 8.17
N ASP A 79 -28.46 -8.75 8.56
CA ASP A 79 -28.96 -7.79 7.56
C ASP A 79 -27.85 -7.26 6.66
N GLU A 80 -26.64 -7.12 7.18
CA GLU A 80 -25.47 -6.79 6.36
C GLU A 80 -25.10 -7.96 5.42
N ILE A 81 -25.20 -9.21 5.85
CA ILE A 81 -25.05 -10.39 4.99
C ILE A 81 -26.10 -10.38 3.88
N ARG A 82 -27.37 -10.08 4.21
CA ARG A 82 -28.45 -9.94 3.23
C ARG A 82 -28.24 -8.80 2.24
N ASN A 83 -27.51 -7.76 2.64
CA ASN A 83 -27.18 -6.60 1.82
C ASN A 83 -25.81 -6.72 1.12
N PHE A 84 -25.34 -7.96 0.91
CA PHE A 84 -24.10 -8.21 0.18
C PHE A 84 -24.08 -7.48 -1.17
N ARG A 85 -22.99 -6.74 -1.42
CA ARG A 85 -22.77 -5.92 -2.63
C ARG A 85 -23.79 -4.77 -2.84
N GLN A 86 -24.50 -4.35 -1.79
CA GLN A 86 -25.37 -3.18 -1.89
C GLN A 86 -24.64 -1.91 -1.46
N LEU A 87 -25.11 -0.75 -1.96
CA LEU A 87 -24.52 0.54 -1.63
C LEU A 87 -24.54 0.77 -0.11
N HIS A 88 -23.39 1.17 0.45
CA HIS A 88 -23.17 1.44 1.87
C HIS A 88 -23.29 0.22 2.82
N SER A 89 -23.38 -1.01 2.30
CA SER A 89 -23.34 -2.18 3.16
C SER A 89 -21.93 -2.44 3.71
N LEU A 90 -21.86 -3.10 4.86
CA LEU A 90 -20.59 -3.55 5.44
C LEU A 90 -20.03 -4.81 4.75
N THR A 91 -20.68 -5.30 3.69
CA THR A 91 -20.29 -6.48 2.93
C THR A 91 -20.06 -6.12 1.45
N PRO A 92 -19.02 -5.32 1.14
CA PRO A 92 -18.69 -4.99 -0.24
C PRO A 92 -18.32 -6.24 -1.05
N GLY A 93 -18.27 -6.10 -2.38
CA GLY A 93 -18.03 -7.23 -3.30
C GLY A 93 -16.73 -7.99 -3.07
N HIS A 94 -15.72 -7.32 -2.59
CA HIS A 94 -14.43 -7.85 -2.14
C HIS A 94 -14.12 -7.26 -0.75
N PRO A 95 -13.31 -7.93 0.08
CA PRO A 95 -13.00 -7.41 1.42
C PRO A 95 -12.36 -6.02 1.36
N GLU A 96 -12.86 -5.09 2.17
CA GLU A 96 -12.33 -3.75 2.30
C GLU A 96 -11.99 -3.45 3.77
N VAL A 97 -10.71 -3.12 4.03
CA VAL A 97 -10.25 -2.73 5.36
C VAL A 97 -10.95 -1.43 5.80
N ASP A 98 -11.24 -1.32 7.09
CA ASP A 98 -11.97 -0.20 7.72
C ASP A 98 -13.45 -0.04 7.29
N ILE A 99 -13.96 -0.90 6.40
CA ILE A 99 -15.40 -1.00 6.10
C ILE A 99 -16.02 -2.13 6.93
N THR A 100 -15.50 -3.35 6.80
CA THR A 100 -16.00 -4.50 7.56
C THR A 100 -15.16 -4.73 8.81
N PRO A 101 -15.73 -4.76 10.04
CA PRO A 101 -14.98 -5.08 11.25
C PRO A 101 -14.29 -6.45 11.15
N GLY A 102 -12.99 -6.51 11.41
CA GLY A 102 -12.19 -7.74 11.35
C GLY A 102 -11.54 -8.05 10.00
N VAL A 103 -11.75 -7.23 8.97
CA VAL A 103 -11.00 -7.32 7.71
C VAL A 103 -9.63 -6.67 7.88
N GLU A 104 -8.56 -7.41 7.59
CA GLU A 104 -7.17 -6.97 7.80
C GLU A 104 -6.58 -6.22 6.60
N THR A 105 -7.06 -6.48 5.39
CA THR A 105 -6.61 -5.82 4.17
C THR A 105 -7.69 -5.84 3.09
N THR A 106 -7.66 -4.85 2.21
CA THR A 106 -8.50 -4.83 1.00
C THR A 106 -7.88 -5.75 -0.05
N THR A 107 -8.65 -6.74 -0.50
CA THR A 107 -8.25 -7.70 -1.54
C THR A 107 -9.23 -7.66 -2.72
N GLY A 108 -8.91 -8.41 -3.77
CA GLY A 108 -9.63 -8.40 -5.05
C GLY A 108 -8.64 -8.46 -6.20
N PRO A 109 -7.64 -7.55 -6.29
CA PRO A 109 -6.49 -7.77 -7.16
C PRO A 109 -5.66 -8.96 -6.65
N LEU A 110 -5.69 -10.08 -7.39
CA LEU A 110 -5.05 -11.33 -6.99
C LEU A 110 -3.54 -11.15 -6.74
N GLY A 111 -2.98 -11.92 -5.82
CA GLY A 111 -1.56 -11.86 -5.45
C GLY A 111 -1.19 -10.76 -4.46
N GLN A 112 -1.94 -9.66 -4.36
CA GLN A 112 -1.61 -8.60 -3.40
C GLN A 112 -1.94 -8.98 -1.95
N GLY A 113 -3.00 -9.76 -1.70
CA GLY A 113 -3.34 -10.21 -0.34
C GLY A 113 -2.22 -11.02 0.32
N VAL A 114 -1.68 -12.03 -0.37
CA VAL A 114 -0.54 -12.80 0.15
C VAL A 114 0.71 -11.93 0.32
N THR A 115 0.91 -10.96 -0.56
CA THR A 115 2.03 -10.01 -0.48
C THR A 115 1.88 -9.07 0.72
N ASN A 116 0.66 -8.58 1.00
CA ASN A 116 0.39 -7.83 2.24
C ASN A 116 0.64 -8.70 3.48
N ALA A 117 0.25 -9.96 3.44
CA ALA A 117 0.49 -10.89 4.54
C ALA A 117 1.99 -11.13 4.80
N VAL A 118 2.83 -11.16 3.76
CA VAL A 118 4.30 -11.15 3.92
C VAL A 118 4.75 -9.90 4.67
N GLY A 119 4.21 -8.74 4.35
CA GLY A 119 4.49 -7.49 5.06
C GLY A 119 4.04 -7.52 6.52
N MET A 120 2.86 -8.09 6.80
CA MET A 120 2.35 -8.25 8.17
C MET A 120 3.24 -9.19 8.99
N ALA A 121 3.63 -10.34 8.43
CA ALA A 121 4.51 -11.30 9.10
C ALA A 121 5.92 -10.73 9.33
N LEU A 122 6.42 -9.90 8.40
CA LEU A 122 7.69 -9.21 8.58
C LEU A 122 7.61 -8.16 9.70
N ALA A 123 6.53 -7.40 9.78
CA ALA A 123 6.32 -6.42 10.85
C ALA A 123 6.24 -7.10 12.23
N GLU A 124 5.53 -8.21 12.33
CA GLU A 124 5.50 -9.03 13.55
C GLU A 124 6.91 -9.50 13.93
N HIS A 125 7.65 -10.10 12.98
CA HIS A 125 9.00 -10.60 13.21
C HIS A 125 9.95 -9.52 13.77
N LEU A 126 9.91 -8.32 13.19
CA LEU A 126 10.76 -7.21 13.63
C LEU A 126 10.33 -6.65 14.99
N LEU A 127 9.02 -6.49 15.24
CA LEU A 127 8.50 -6.03 16.53
C LEU A 127 8.78 -7.06 17.64
N ALA A 128 8.62 -8.34 17.36
CA ALA A 128 8.94 -9.41 18.30
C ALA A 128 10.42 -9.38 18.70
N ALA A 129 11.32 -9.21 17.73
CA ALA A 129 12.75 -9.11 17.98
C ALA A 129 13.12 -7.86 18.82
N GLU A 130 12.40 -6.76 18.64
CA GLU A 130 12.66 -5.50 19.35
C GLU A 130 12.06 -5.50 20.76
N PHE A 131 10.80 -5.94 20.93
CA PHE A 131 10.03 -5.73 22.16
C PHE A 131 9.92 -6.95 23.05
N ASN A 132 10.01 -8.19 22.54
CA ASN A 132 9.91 -9.36 23.39
C ASN A 132 11.10 -9.48 24.34
N ARG A 133 10.84 -10.00 25.52
CA ARG A 133 11.84 -10.29 26.56
C ARG A 133 11.59 -11.71 27.08
N PRO A 134 12.58 -12.42 27.64
CA PRO A 134 12.37 -13.75 28.20
C PRO A 134 11.21 -13.80 29.19
N GLY A 135 10.20 -14.62 28.89
CA GLY A 135 8.95 -14.75 29.67
C GLY A 135 7.91 -13.65 29.41
N PHE A 136 8.17 -12.76 28.46
CA PHE A 136 7.28 -11.68 28.04
C PHE A 136 7.23 -11.58 26.52
N GLU A 137 6.68 -12.58 25.89
CA GLU A 137 6.36 -12.58 24.45
C GLU A 137 5.09 -11.75 24.24
N VAL A 138 5.24 -10.41 24.11
CA VAL A 138 4.12 -9.45 23.96
C VAL A 138 3.71 -9.24 22.52
N VAL A 139 4.56 -9.66 21.57
CA VAL A 139 4.29 -9.73 20.14
C VAL A 139 4.51 -11.17 19.70
N ASP A 140 3.42 -11.94 19.52
CA ASP A 140 3.50 -13.39 19.28
C ASP A 140 2.26 -13.88 18.53
N HIS A 141 2.00 -13.34 17.35
CA HIS A 141 0.84 -13.72 16.53
C HIS A 141 1.26 -14.23 15.15
N HIS A 142 0.38 -15.03 14.57
CA HIS A 142 0.56 -15.57 13.22
C HIS A 142 -0.18 -14.73 12.19
N THR A 143 0.28 -14.84 10.95
CA THR A 143 -0.44 -14.35 9.77
C THR A 143 -0.88 -15.56 8.94
N TYR A 144 -2.19 -15.74 8.81
CA TYR A 144 -2.80 -16.81 8.02
C TYR A 144 -3.34 -16.26 6.71
N VAL A 145 -3.15 -17.01 5.63
CA VAL A 145 -3.60 -16.59 4.29
C VAL A 145 -4.37 -17.72 3.61
N PHE A 146 -5.53 -17.40 3.06
CA PHE A 146 -6.17 -18.24 2.05
C PHE A 146 -5.87 -17.68 0.66
N LEU A 147 -5.45 -18.54 -0.26
CA LEU A 147 -5.21 -18.20 -1.65
C LEU A 147 -5.57 -19.36 -2.58
N GLY A 148 -5.77 -19.08 -3.84
CA GLY A 148 -6.05 -20.07 -4.90
C GLY A 148 -5.06 -19.95 -6.05
N ASP A 149 -5.27 -20.77 -7.10
CA ASP A 149 -4.44 -20.86 -8.31
C ASP A 149 -4.15 -19.49 -8.93
N GLY A 150 -5.16 -18.65 -9.08
CA GLY A 150 -5.02 -17.32 -9.66
C GLY A 150 -4.08 -16.41 -8.88
N CYS A 151 -4.02 -16.52 -7.54
CA CYS A 151 -3.07 -15.77 -6.74
C CYS A 151 -1.62 -16.22 -7.01
N LEU A 152 -1.42 -17.51 -7.27
CA LEU A 152 -0.10 -18.09 -7.55
C LEU A 152 0.35 -17.88 -9.00
N MET A 153 -0.57 -17.64 -9.93
CA MET A 153 -0.25 -17.24 -11.31
C MET A 153 0.27 -15.81 -11.38
N GLU A 154 -0.16 -14.92 -10.48
CA GLU A 154 0.31 -13.54 -10.44
C GLU A 154 1.82 -13.45 -10.17
N GLY A 155 2.55 -12.67 -10.98
CA GLY A 155 4.00 -12.50 -10.85
C GLY A 155 4.44 -12.00 -9.48
N ILE A 156 3.65 -11.15 -8.84
CA ILE A 156 3.93 -10.61 -7.50
C ILE A 156 4.03 -11.71 -6.42
N SER A 157 3.36 -12.87 -6.61
CA SER A 157 3.47 -14.00 -5.69
C SER A 157 4.88 -14.59 -5.67
N HIS A 158 5.58 -14.62 -6.82
CA HIS A 158 6.98 -15.03 -6.91
C HIS A 158 7.89 -14.04 -6.16
N GLU A 159 7.67 -12.74 -6.34
CA GLU A 159 8.45 -11.70 -5.69
C GLU A 159 8.34 -11.80 -4.16
N ALA A 160 7.12 -11.84 -3.65
CA ALA A 160 6.84 -11.81 -2.21
C ALA A 160 7.19 -13.12 -1.51
N CYS A 161 6.77 -14.27 -2.07
CA CYS A 161 6.98 -15.56 -1.42
C CYS A 161 8.46 -15.97 -1.42
N SER A 162 9.22 -15.63 -2.47
CA SER A 162 10.66 -15.82 -2.50
C SER A 162 11.36 -15.00 -1.40
N LEU A 163 10.97 -13.75 -1.19
CA LEU A 163 11.53 -12.92 -0.12
C LEU A 163 11.14 -13.43 1.27
N ALA A 164 9.89 -13.87 1.46
CA ALA A 164 9.41 -14.42 2.73
C ALA A 164 10.21 -15.67 3.14
N GLY A 165 10.51 -16.56 2.20
CA GLY A 165 11.37 -17.73 2.45
C GLY A 165 12.81 -17.34 2.80
N THR A 166 13.37 -16.35 2.07
CA THR A 166 14.70 -15.80 2.34
C THR A 166 14.81 -15.21 3.76
N LEU A 167 13.76 -14.52 4.21
CA LEU A 167 13.69 -13.90 5.55
C LEU A 167 13.21 -14.88 6.64
N ARG A 168 12.88 -16.13 6.29
CA ARG A 168 12.39 -17.15 7.22
C ARG A 168 11.23 -16.71 8.09
N LEU A 169 10.21 -16.08 7.49
CA LEU A 169 9.04 -15.56 8.23
C LEU A 169 8.16 -16.70 8.76
N SER A 170 8.60 -17.37 9.82
CA SER A 170 8.03 -18.64 10.32
C SER A 170 6.58 -18.54 10.79
N LYS A 171 6.09 -17.35 11.14
CA LYS A 171 4.70 -17.13 11.55
C LYS A 171 3.75 -16.83 10.38
N LEU A 172 4.23 -16.90 9.13
CA LEU A 172 3.41 -16.85 7.94
C LEU A 172 2.95 -18.26 7.54
N ILE A 173 1.66 -18.53 7.60
CA ILE A 173 1.06 -19.82 7.24
C ILE A 173 0.03 -19.60 6.14
N VAL A 174 0.27 -20.21 4.99
CA VAL A 174 -0.55 -20.08 3.79
C VAL A 174 -1.28 -21.39 3.52
N LEU A 175 -2.60 -21.33 3.40
CA LEU A 175 -3.45 -22.46 3.02
C LEU A 175 -3.89 -22.24 1.56
N TYR A 176 -3.40 -23.11 0.69
CA TYR A 176 -3.64 -23.04 -0.73
C TYR A 176 -4.87 -23.88 -1.11
N ASP A 177 -5.86 -23.23 -1.68
CA ASP A 177 -7.06 -23.82 -2.29
C ASP A 177 -6.67 -24.43 -3.65
N ASP A 178 -6.18 -25.67 -3.58
CA ASP A 178 -5.67 -26.42 -4.73
C ASP A 178 -6.83 -27.18 -5.38
N ASN A 179 -7.71 -26.45 -6.08
CA ASN A 179 -8.90 -27.00 -6.73
C ASN A 179 -8.77 -27.15 -8.26
N GLY A 180 -7.74 -26.56 -8.87
CA GLY A 180 -7.47 -26.66 -10.31
C GLY A 180 -8.47 -25.97 -11.20
N ILE A 181 -9.29 -25.05 -10.67
CA ILE A 181 -10.34 -24.34 -11.44
C ILE A 181 -10.16 -22.83 -11.32
N SER A 182 -10.17 -22.15 -12.45
CA SER A 182 -10.28 -20.69 -12.55
C SER A 182 -11.57 -20.30 -13.27
N ILE A 183 -11.78 -19.01 -13.53
CA ILE A 183 -12.98 -18.53 -14.23
C ILE A 183 -13.07 -19.03 -15.67
N ASP A 184 -11.94 -19.35 -16.30
CA ASP A 184 -11.86 -19.89 -17.66
C ASP A 184 -11.95 -21.43 -17.72
N GLY A 185 -12.10 -22.09 -16.57
CA GLY A 185 -12.21 -23.54 -16.47
C GLY A 185 -11.03 -24.22 -15.79
N ASN A 186 -10.77 -25.48 -16.17
CA ASN A 186 -9.66 -26.27 -15.65
C ASN A 186 -8.31 -25.66 -16.06
N VAL A 187 -7.43 -25.44 -15.08
CA VAL A 187 -6.16 -24.71 -15.26
C VAL A 187 -5.06 -25.50 -15.98
N ASP A 188 -5.22 -26.80 -16.22
CA ASP A 188 -4.20 -27.68 -16.84
C ASP A 188 -3.65 -27.13 -18.17
N GLY A 189 -4.44 -26.27 -18.87
CA GLY A 189 -4.04 -25.69 -20.14
C GLY A 189 -3.03 -24.53 -20.03
N TRP A 190 -2.94 -23.88 -18.83
CA TRP A 190 -2.14 -22.65 -18.66
C TRP A 190 -1.43 -22.53 -17.30
N PHE A 191 -1.65 -23.45 -16.35
CA PHE A 191 -0.98 -23.47 -15.07
C PHE A 191 -0.65 -24.91 -14.67
N ARG A 192 0.62 -25.28 -14.82
CA ARG A 192 1.15 -26.62 -14.49
C ARG A 192 2.37 -26.58 -13.58
N ASP A 193 2.52 -25.49 -12.82
CA ASP A 193 3.60 -25.37 -11.86
C ASP A 193 3.48 -26.49 -10.81
N ASP A 194 4.61 -27.12 -10.49
CA ASP A 194 4.72 -27.94 -9.29
C ASP A 194 4.80 -27.00 -8.08
N THR A 195 3.63 -26.55 -7.62
CA THR A 195 3.54 -25.56 -6.54
C THR A 195 4.28 -26.00 -5.28
N PRO A 196 4.22 -27.26 -4.80
CA PRO A 196 5.05 -27.73 -3.71
C PRO A 196 6.54 -27.47 -3.94
N LYS A 197 7.11 -27.92 -5.06
CA LYS A 197 8.53 -27.73 -5.36
C LYS A 197 8.90 -26.27 -5.56
N ARG A 198 8.02 -25.48 -6.15
CA ARG A 198 8.21 -24.04 -6.29
C ARG A 198 8.44 -23.39 -4.92
N PHE A 199 7.60 -23.68 -3.93
CA PHE A 199 7.73 -23.13 -2.59
C PHE A 199 8.88 -23.73 -1.80
N GLU A 200 9.19 -25.03 -1.96
CA GLU A 200 10.40 -25.64 -1.43
C GLU A 200 11.65 -24.90 -1.93
N SER A 201 11.70 -24.54 -3.22
CA SER A 201 12.81 -23.79 -3.80
C SER A 201 12.96 -22.38 -3.24
N TYR A 202 11.87 -21.76 -2.72
CA TYR A 202 11.92 -20.51 -1.99
C TYR A 202 12.43 -20.67 -0.55
N GLY A 203 12.60 -21.88 -0.06
CA GLY A 203 12.98 -22.17 1.32
C GLY A 203 11.81 -22.27 2.30
N TRP A 204 10.60 -22.46 1.81
CA TRP A 204 9.41 -22.69 2.64
C TRP A 204 9.34 -24.13 3.16
N HIS A 205 8.69 -24.32 4.28
CA HIS A 205 8.15 -25.61 4.67
C HIS A 205 6.87 -25.88 3.88
N VAL A 206 6.73 -27.06 3.28
CA VAL A 206 5.55 -27.40 2.47
C VAL A 206 4.90 -28.66 3.03
N ILE A 207 3.58 -28.61 3.24
CA ILE A 207 2.75 -29.75 3.60
C ILE A 207 1.84 -30.06 2.42
N PRO A 208 2.20 -31.00 1.54
CA PRO A 208 1.48 -31.26 0.31
C PRO A 208 0.28 -32.20 0.53
N ASN A 209 -0.68 -32.18 -0.40
CA ASN A 209 -1.78 -33.17 -0.53
C ASN A 209 -2.64 -33.35 0.73
N VAL A 210 -2.91 -32.27 1.46
CA VAL A 210 -3.86 -32.28 2.58
C VAL A 210 -5.28 -32.35 1.99
N ASP A 211 -6.13 -33.27 2.48
CA ASP A 211 -7.55 -33.25 2.16
C ASP A 211 -8.20 -32.02 2.78
N GLY A 212 -8.54 -31.01 1.95
CA GLY A 212 -9.15 -29.77 2.38
C GLY A 212 -10.59 -29.91 2.89
N HIS A 213 -11.22 -31.07 2.70
CA HIS A 213 -12.53 -31.40 3.21
C HIS A 213 -12.50 -32.24 4.50
N ASP A 214 -11.32 -32.68 4.95
CA ASP A 214 -11.11 -33.29 6.25
C ASP A 214 -10.60 -32.26 7.26
N VAL A 215 -11.49 -31.77 8.10
CA VAL A 215 -11.18 -30.77 9.17
C VAL A 215 -10.05 -31.26 10.08
N GLN A 216 -9.94 -32.57 10.33
CA GLN A 216 -8.88 -33.11 11.21
C GLN A 216 -7.52 -33.13 10.50
N ALA A 217 -7.50 -33.45 9.21
CA ALA A 217 -6.28 -33.38 8.42
C ALA A 217 -5.75 -31.94 8.33
N VAL A 218 -6.63 -30.97 8.11
CA VAL A 218 -6.26 -29.53 8.07
C VAL A 218 -5.79 -29.05 9.45
N ASP A 219 -6.49 -29.43 10.54
CA ASP A 219 -6.09 -29.14 11.93
C ASP A 219 -4.66 -29.62 12.23
N ALA A 220 -4.37 -30.88 11.89
CA ALA A 220 -3.05 -31.47 12.09
C ALA A 220 -1.96 -30.73 11.26
N ALA A 221 -2.29 -30.36 10.00
CA ALA A 221 -1.38 -29.61 9.14
C ALA A 221 -1.07 -28.22 9.71
N ILE A 222 -2.08 -27.46 10.18
CA ILE A 222 -1.86 -26.16 10.83
C ILE A 222 -1.02 -26.32 12.10
N ALA A 223 -1.32 -27.33 12.93
CA ALA A 223 -0.54 -27.62 14.14
C ALA A 223 0.93 -27.95 13.84
N ALA A 224 1.22 -28.63 12.72
CA ALA A 224 2.57 -28.88 12.24
C ALA A 224 3.25 -27.60 11.71
N ALA A 225 2.51 -26.80 10.93
CA ALA A 225 2.99 -25.52 10.38
C ALA A 225 3.45 -24.55 11.50
N LYS A 226 2.72 -24.46 12.61
CA LYS A 226 3.07 -23.61 13.77
C LYS A 226 4.38 -23.99 14.45
N LYS A 227 4.94 -25.15 14.17
CA LYS A 227 6.23 -25.61 14.72
C LYS A 227 7.41 -25.39 13.76
N SER A 228 7.13 -24.94 12.55
CA SER A 228 8.16 -24.70 11.54
C SER A 228 8.99 -23.44 11.88
N ASP A 229 10.27 -23.48 11.59
CA ASP A 229 11.19 -22.34 11.64
C ASP A 229 11.19 -21.50 10.33
N ARG A 230 10.29 -21.83 9.40
CA ARG A 230 10.17 -21.21 8.07
C ARG A 230 8.69 -20.95 7.76
N PRO A 231 8.39 -20.03 6.82
CA PRO A 231 7.02 -19.86 6.36
C PRO A 231 6.49 -21.17 5.80
N THR A 232 5.21 -21.45 6.00
CA THR A 232 4.63 -22.74 5.63
C THR A 232 3.53 -22.58 4.59
N LEU A 233 3.60 -23.39 3.53
CA LEU A 233 2.51 -23.61 2.57
C LEU A 233 1.83 -24.96 2.88
N ILE A 234 0.52 -24.95 3.09
CA ILE A 234 -0.32 -26.14 3.20
C ILE A 234 -1.13 -26.24 1.91
N CYS A 235 -0.85 -27.26 1.09
CA CYS A 235 -1.58 -27.49 -0.16
C CYS A 235 -2.83 -28.33 0.13
N CYS A 236 -3.99 -27.67 0.19
CA CYS A 236 -5.26 -28.27 0.50
C CYS A 236 -5.99 -28.65 -0.80
N LYS A 237 -6.12 -29.93 -1.08
CA LYS A 237 -6.96 -30.41 -2.19
C LYS A 237 -8.43 -30.17 -1.86
N THR A 238 -9.09 -29.41 -2.71
CA THR A 238 -10.50 -29.02 -2.54
C THR A 238 -11.29 -29.22 -3.81
N VAL A 239 -12.60 -29.08 -3.68
CA VAL A 239 -13.54 -29.04 -4.80
C VAL A 239 -14.28 -27.71 -4.76
N ILE A 240 -14.09 -26.87 -5.77
CA ILE A 240 -14.82 -25.60 -5.88
C ILE A 240 -16.34 -25.86 -5.90
N GLY A 241 -17.12 -25.07 -5.16
CA GLY A 241 -18.57 -25.25 -5.10
C GLY A 241 -19.02 -26.53 -4.38
N LYS A 242 -18.20 -27.05 -3.46
CA LYS A 242 -18.44 -28.30 -2.71
C LYS A 242 -19.85 -28.38 -2.16
N GLY A 243 -20.55 -29.46 -2.50
CA GLY A 243 -21.93 -29.75 -2.09
C GLY A 243 -22.98 -29.36 -3.13
N SER A 244 -22.61 -28.73 -4.26
CA SER A 244 -23.51 -28.47 -5.40
C SER A 244 -23.55 -29.68 -6.35
N PRO A 245 -24.62 -30.44 -6.39
CA PRO A 245 -24.62 -31.75 -7.07
C PRO A 245 -24.35 -31.70 -8.57
N ASN A 246 -24.71 -30.59 -9.22
CA ASN A 246 -24.63 -30.47 -10.68
C ASN A 246 -23.52 -29.50 -11.14
N MET A 247 -22.89 -28.75 -10.21
CA MET A 247 -21.94 -27.68 -10.57
C MET A 247 -20.61 -27.76 -9.84
N GLU A 248 -20.48 -28.53 -8.73
CA GLU A 248 -19.20 -28.64 -8.02
C GLU A 248 -18.07 -29.10 -8.95
N GLY A 249 -16.86 -28.61 -8.73
CA GLY A 249 -15.69 -28.95 -9.55
C GLY A 249 -15.67 -28.29 -10.93
N SER A 250 -16.56 -27.33 -11.20
CA SER A 250 -16.61 -26.63 -12.47
C SER A 250 -16.49 -25.12 -12.33
N ASP A 251 -16.14 -24.44 -13.42
CA ASP A 251 -16.08 -22.98 -13.54
C ASP A 251 -17.46 -22.30 -13.34
N LYS A 252 -18.57 -23.04 -13.55
CA LYS A 252 -19.94 -22.51 -13.41
C LYS A 252 -20.25 -21.95 -12.02
N VAL A 253 -19.61 -22.47 -10.98
CA VAL A 253 -19.78 -21.97 -9.59
C VAL A 253 -18.78 -20.87 -9.24
N HIS A 254 -17.82 -20.57 -10.11
CA HIS A 254 -16.73 -19.66 -9.77
C HIS A 254 -17.26 -18.25 -9.52
N GLY A 255 -17.97 -17.64 -10.46
CA GLY A 255 -18.29 -16.22 -10.44
C GLY A 255 -19.75 -15.87 -10.73
N ALA A 256 -20.68 -16.79 -10.50
CA ALA A 256 -22.10 -16.57 -10.73
C ALA A 256 -22.97 -17.18 -9.63
N ALA A 257 -24.20 -16.66 -9.48
CA ALA A 257 -25.22 -17.26 -8.64
C ALA A 257 -25.58 -18.67 -9.14
N LEU A 258 -25.84 -19.61 -8.21
CA LEU A 258 -26.14 -21.00 -8.55
C LEU A 258 -27.53 -21.16 -9.24
N GLY A 259 -28.46 -20.25 -9.00
CA GLY A 259 -29.86 -20.37 -9.36
C GLY A 259 -30.69 -21.16 -8.36
N ASP A 260 -31.98 -20.86 -8.28
CA ASP A 260 -32.87 -21.40 -7.22
C ASP A 260 -32.95 -22.94 -7.24
N ALA A 261 -32.96 -23.55 -8.43
CA ALA A 261 -33.01 -25.02 -8.56
C ALA A 261 -31.74 -25.68 -8.00
N GLU A 262 -30.55 -25.15 -8.29
CA GLU A 262 -29.28 -25.68 -7.80
C GLU A 262 -29.10 -25.43 -6.31
N ILE A 263 -29.56 -24.28 -5.79
CA ILE A 263 -29.56 -23.99 -4.35
C ILE A 263 -30.44 -25.02 -3.61
N ALA A 264 -31.62 -25.32 -4.12
CA ALA A 264 -32.51 -26.34 -3.52
C ALA A 264 -31.84 -27.73 -3.52
N ALA A 265 -31.22 -28.12 -4.65
CA ALA A 265 -30.46 -29.35 -4.77
C ALA A 265 -29.25 -29.39 -3.81
N THR A 266 -28.51 -28.30 -3.72
CA THR A 266 -27.36 -28.16 -2.80
C THR A 266 -27.80 -28.29 -1.36
N ARG A 267 -28.86 -27.60 -0.93
CA ARG A 267 -29.42 -27.73 0.43
C ARG A 267 -29.76 -29.16 0.78
N ALA A 268 -30.42 -29.87 -0.15
CA ALA A 268 -30.76 -31.28 0.04
C ALA A 268 -29.49 -32.15 0.15
N ALA A 269 -28.51 -31.94 -0.72
CA ALA A 269 -27.25 -32.71 -0.76
C ALA A 269 -26.41 -32.55 0.53
N ILE A 270 -26.33 -31.33 1.08
CA ILE A 270 -25.58 -31.07 2.32
C ILE A 270 -26.42 -31.24 3.59
N GLY A 271 -27.68 -31.63 3.48
CA GLY A 271 -28.60 -31.83 4.61
C GLY A 271 -28.97 -30.51 5.33
N TRP A 272 -29.05 -29.39 4.62
CA TRP A 272 -29.36 -28.08 5.19
C TRP A 272 -30.83 -27.74 5.04
N ASN A 273 -31.59 -27.82 6.14
CA ASN A 273 -33.05 -27.66 6.16
C ASN A 273 -33.54 -26.26 6.55
N SER A 274 -32.65 -25.37 7.01
CA SER A 274 -33.02 -24.01 7.40
C SER A 274 -33.34 -23.14 6.19
N PRO A 275 -34.30 -22.20 6.30
CA PRO A 275 -34.56 -21.21 5.25
C PRO A 275 -33.32 -20.34 4.92
N PRO A 276 -33.34 -19.60 3.81
CA PRO A 276 -32.26 -18.66 3.50
C PRO A 276 -32.02 -17.65 4.62
N PHE A 277 -30.73 -17.43 4.92
CA PHE A 277 -30.26 -16.52 5.99
C PHE A 277 -30.71 -16.89 7.41
N GLU A 278 -31.15 -18.13 7.64
CA GLU A 278 -31.45 -18.64 8.96
C GLU A 278 -30.39 -19.67 9.38
N ILE A 279 -29.74 -19.42 10.50
CA ILE A 279 -28.72 -20.30 11.07
C ILE A 279 -29.26 -20.89 12.38
N PRO A 280 -29.22 -22.21 12.55
CA PRO A 280 -29.60 -22.87 13.82
C PRO A 280 -28.82 -22.33 15.02
N ALA A 281 -29.48 -22.22 16.17
CA ALA A 281 -28.91 -21.65 17.38
C ALA A 281 -27.68 -22.42 17.90
N ASP A 282 -27.67 -23.74 17.75
CA ASP A 282 -26.55 -24.61 18.10
C ASP A 282 -25.31 -24.34 17.25
N LEU A 283 -25.50 -23.97 15.97
CA LEU A 283 -24.42 -23.58 15.09
C LEU A 283 -23.87 -22.18 15.42
N TYR A 284 -24.73 -21.24 15.80
CA TYR A 284 -24.24 -19.96 16.34
C TYR A 284 -23.42 -20.18 17.62
N ALA A 285 -23.90 -21.03 18.53
CA ALA A 285 -23.16 -21.35 19.75
C ALA A 285 -21.82 -22.03 19.46
N ALA A 286 -21.75 -22.88 18.44
CA ALA A 286 -20.51 -23.56 18.05
C ALA A 286 -19.49 -22.62 17.37
N TRP A 287 -19.94 -21.52 16.74
CA TRP A 287 -19.09 -20.53 16.11
C TRP A 287 -18.74 -19.33 17.00
N ASP A 288 -19.51 -19.06 18.06
CA ASP A 288 -19.33 -17.86 18.91
C ASP A 288 -17.95 -17.84 19.58
N ALA A 289 -17.09 -16.96 19.10
CA ALA A 289 -15.73 -16.78 19.62
C ALA A 289 -15.61 -15.67 20.68
N LYS A 290 -16.70 -15.01 21.07
CA LYS A 290 -16.64 -13.82 21.97
C LYS A 290 -16.03 -14.13 23.33
N GLN A 291 -16.47 -15.19 23.98
CA GLN A 291 -15.96 -15.55 25.31
C GLN A 291 -14.50 -16.03 25.24
N GLN A 292 -14.18 -16.87 24.25
CA GLN A 292 -12.82 -17.37 24.05
C GLN A 292 -11.87 -16.22 23.69
N GLY A 293 -12.27 -15.35 22.75
CA GLY A 293 -11.49 -14.19 22.35
C GLY A 293 -11.22 -13.21 23.48
N ALA A 294 -12.24 -12.92 24.29
CA ALA A 294 -12.08 -12.07 25.48
C ALA A 294 -11.10 -12.70 26.48
N SER A 295 -11.14 -14.02 26.70
CA SER A 295 -10.21 -14.73 27.58
C SER A 295 -8.76 -14.69 27.05
N MET A 296 -8.57 -14.90 25.73
CA MET A 296 -7.24 -14.81 25.11
C MET A 296 -6.65 -13.40 25.24
N GLN A 297 -7.45 -12.38 25.00
CA GLN A 297 -7.02 -10.99 25.15
C GLN A 297 -6.76 -10.64 26.62
N ALA A 298 -7.56 -11.10 27.56
CA ALA A 298 -7.33 -10.89 28.99
C ALA A 298 -5.98 -11.48 29.43
N THR A 299 -5.67 -12.71 29.02
CA THR A 299 -4.37 -13.36 29.28
C THR A 299 -3.21 -12.55 28.71
N TRP A 300 -3.35 -12.04 27.48
CA TRP A 300 -2.34 -11.16 26.88
C TRP A 300 -2.23 -9.84 27.66
N THR A 301 -3.35 -9.25 28.08
CA THR A 301 -3.38 -7.99 28.83
C THR A 301 -2.68 -8.13 30.18
N GLU A 302 -2.89 -9.24 30.90
CA GLU A 302 -2.17 -9.53 32.16
C GLU A 302 -0.66 -9.62 31.92
N LYS A 303 -0.22 -10.35 30.88
CA LYS A 303 1.18 -10.43 30.48
C LYS A 303 1.73 -9.04 30.12
N PHE A 304 1.01 -8.25 29.34
CA PHE A 304 1.42 -6.91 28.93
C PHE A 304 1.52 -5.93 30.11
N ASN A 305 0.59 -6.01 31.08
CA ASN A 305 0.65 -5.21 32.30
C ASN A 305 1.91 -5.52 33.11
N ALA A 306 2.21 -6.80 33.33
CA ALA A 306 3.42 -7.24 34.01
C ALA A 306 4.69 -6.86 33.23
N TYR A 307 4.66 -6.89 31.91
CA TYR A 307 5.72 -6.37 31.02
C TYR A 307 5.91 -4.85 31.21
N SER A 308 4.80 -4.11 31.23
CA SER A 308 4.81 -2.65 31.39
C SER A 308 5.39 -2.20 32.75
N GLU A 309 5.17 -2.98 33.82
CA GLU A 309 5.79 -2.71 35.11
C GLU A 309 7.33 -2.87 35.09
N LYS A 310 7.84 -3.86 34.32
CA LYS A 310 9.27 -4.15 34.24
C LYS A 310 9.99 -3.36 33.15
N PHE A 311 9.32 -3.05 32.06
CA PHE A 311 9.85 -2.42 30.85
C PHE A 311 8.95 -1.25 30.40
N PRO A 312 8.75 -0.22 31.26
CA PRO A 312 7.76 0.83 31.00
C PRO A 312 8.04 1.66 29.74
N GLN A 313 9.30 1.83 29.36
CA GLN A 313 9.66 2.59 28.18
C GLN A 313 9.33 1.81 26.90
N GLU A 314 9.70 0.53 26.86
CA GLU A 314 9.43 -0.37 25.73
C GLU A 314 7.92 -0.58 25.54
N ALA A 315 7.17 -0.77 26.65
CA ALA A 315 5.72 -0.91 26.60
C ALA A 315 5.04 0.35 26.05
N ALA A 316 5.43 1.52 26.53
CA ALA A 316 4.91 2.79 26.03
C ALA A 316 5.25 3.01 24.55
N GLU A 317 6.48 2.67 24.14
CA GLU A 317 6.93 2.81 22.76
C GLU A 317 6.19 1.85 21.81
N LEU A 318 6.01 0.57 22.20
CA LEU A 318 5.22 -0.38 21.41
C LEU A 318 3.79 0.14 21.21
N MET A 319 3.13 0.59 22.26
CA MET A 319 1.75 1.08 22.15
C MET A 319 1.66 2.38 21.33
N ARG A 320 2.61 3.31 21.49
CA ARG A 320 2.70 4.52 20.66
C ARG A 320 2.77 4.17 19.17
N ARG A 321 3.67 3.23 18.82
CA ARG A 321 3.84 2.81 17.41
C ARG A 321 2.60 2.10 16.87
N MET A 322 1.98 1.20 17.66
CA MET A 322 0.75 0.51 17.24
C MET A 322 -0.44 1.45 17.07
N GLN A 323 -0.46 2.58 17.79
CA GLN A 323 -1.45 3.66 17.62
C GLN A 323 -1.12 4.59 16.43
N GLY A 324 0.05 4.40 15.81
CA GLY A 324 0.54 5.24 14.71
C GLY A 324 0.84 6.67 15.12
N GLU A 325 1.11 6.91 16.42
CA GLU A 325 1.48 8.22 16.94
C GLU A 325 2.97 8.50 16.70
N LEU A 326 3.31 9.74 16.32
CA LEU A 326 4.70 10.15 16.12
C LEU A 326 5.38 10.48 17.46
N PRO A 327 6.73 10.33 17.55
CA PRO A 327 7.46 10.76 18.72
C PRO A 327 7.25 12.24 19.04
N ALA A 328 7.17 12.58 20.33
CA ALA A 328 6.90 13.95 20.78
C ALA A 328 7.91 15.00 20.25
N LYS A 329 9.14 14.57 19.91
CA LYS A 329 10.19 15.46 19.38
C LYS A 329 10.21 15.53 17.84
N PHE A 330 9.28 14.87 17.15
CA PHE A 330 9.29 14.82 15.68
C PHE A 330 9.28 16.22 15.06
N ASP A 331 8.38 17.10 15.49
CA ASP A 331 8.29 18.46 14.96
C ASP A 331 9.54 19.29 15.22
N GLN A 332 10.21 19.08 16.35
CA GLN A 332 11.50 19.71 16.65
C GLN A 332 12.59 19.22 15.69
N SER A 333 12.63 17.92 15.40
CA SER A 333 13.58 17.35 14.43
C SER A 333 13.34 17.89 13.03
N VAL A 334 12.08 18.06 12.62
CA VAL A 334 11.72 18.67 11.34
C VAL A 334 12.17 20.13 11.27
N ALA A 335 11.92 20.93 12.31
CA ALA A 335 12.36 22.32 12.36
C ALA A 335 13.89 22.42 12.23
N ALA A 336 14.62 21.61 13.00
CA ALA A 336 16.09 21.57 12.93
C ALA A 336 16.62 21.17 11.54
N LEU A 337 15.97 20.23 10.87
CA LEU A 337 16.30 19.83 9.50
C LEU A 337 16.09 21.00 8.52
N ILE A 338 14.96 21.68 8.57
CA ILE A 338 14.66 22.84 7.71
C ILE A 338 15.66 23.97 7.96
N ASP A 339 15.93 24.31 9.22
CA ASP A 339 16.92 25.33 9.59
C ASP A 339 18.32 25.00 9.03
N ALA A 340 18.72 23.71 9.12
CA ALA A 340 19.99 23.26 8.55
C ALA A 340 20.04 23.43 7.02
N CYS A 341 18.95 23.14 6.31
CA CYS A 341 18.85 23.36 4.86
C CYS A 341 18.99 24.86 4.52
N VAL A 342 18.29 25.73 5.26
CA VAL A 342 18.35 27.19 5.07
C VAL A 342 19.74 27.75 5.35
N GLN A 343 20.43 27.23 6.36
CA GLN A 343 21.79 27.69 6.71
C GLN A 343 22.85 27.24 5.70
N LYS A 344 22.76 25.97 5.24
CA LYS A 344 23.79 25.38 4.35
C LYS A 344 23.66 25.83 2.89
N LYS A 345 22.45 26.10 2.41
CA LYS A 345 22.16 26.53 1.03
C LYS A 345 22.83 25.64 -0.03
N GLU A 346 22.70 24.31 0.14
CA GLU A 346 23.41 23.35 -0.71
C GLU A 346 22.78 23.23 -2.10
N ASN A 347 23.61 23.27 -3.13
CA ASN A 347 23.23 23.00 -4.51
C ASN A 347 23.48 21.52 -4.81
N ILE A 348 22.51 20.66 -4.53
CA ILE A 348 22.60 19.20 -4.65
C ILE A 348 21.36 18.62 -5.34
N ALA A 349 21.50 17.38 -5.83
CA ALA A 349 20.36 16.62 -6.33
C ALA A 349 19.32 16.42 -5.22
N THR A 350 18.03 16.52 -5.55
CA THR A 350 16.98 16.35 -4.53
C THR A 350 16.93 14.93 -3.97
N ARG A 351 17.41 13.89 -4.72
CA ARG A 351 17.64 12.55 -4.13
C ARG A 351 18.68 12.57 -3.01
N LYS A 352 19.72 13.45 -3.10
CA LYS A 352 20.71 13.64 -2.03
C LYS A 352 20.11 14.43 -0.87
N ALA A 353 19.29 15.44 -1.15
CA ALA A 353 18.51 16.15 -0.14
C ALA A 353 17.56 15.19 0.61
N SER A 354 16.95 14.26 -0.10
CA SER A 354 16.16 13.16 0.47
C SER A 354 16.98 12.30 1.43
N GLN A 355 18.19 11.86 1.05
CA GLN A 355 19.07 11.11 1.94
C GLN A 355 19.42 11.91 3.20
N ASN A 356 19.72 13.21 3.05
CA ASN A 356 20.02 14.08 4.17
C ASN A 356 18.80 14.21 5.11
N ALA A 357 17.58 14.26 4.58
CA ALA A 357 16.35 14.25 5.36
C ALA A 357 16.16 12.92 6.11
N ILE A 358 16.34 11.78 5.45
CA ILE A 358 16.31 10.45 6.08
C ILE A 358 17.34 10.40 7.23
N GLN A 359 18.59 10.80 6.98
CA GLN A 359 19.66 10.82 7.99
C GLN A 359 19.32 11.69 9.21
N ALA A 360 18.62 12.79 9.01
CA ALA A 360 18.24 13.70 10.09
C ALA A 360 17.02 13.19 10.89
N LEU A 361 16.07 12.54 10.23
CA LEU A 361 14.81 12.10 10.85
C LEU A 361 14.90 10.70 11.47
N ALA A 362 15.58 9.76 10.84
CA ALA A 362 15.62 8.35 11.25
C ALA A 362 16.08 8.12 12.70
N PRO A 363 17.08 8.82 13.25
CA PRO A 363 17.46 8.63 14.66
C PRO A 363 16.35 8.96 15.66
N GLY A 364 15.42 9.83 15.30
CA GLY A 364 14.25 10.20 16.10
C GLY A 364 12.96 9.48 15.75
N LEU A 365 13.00 8.56 14.78
CA LEU A 365 11.87 7.78 14.26
C LEU A 365 12.20 6.29 14.26
N PRO A 366 12.23 5.62 15.41
CA PRO A 366 12.59 4.20 15.47
C PRO A 366 11.63 3.28 14.70
N GLU A 367 10.40 3.74 14.43
CA GLU A 367 9.43 3.06 13.56
C GLU A 367 9.70 3.23 12.05
N PHE A 368 10.75 3.96 11.66
CA PHE A 368 11.06 4.20 10.26
C PHE A 368 11.72 2.97 9.63
N LEU A 369 11.05 2.33 8.69
CA LEU A 369 11.49 1.10 8.04
C LEU A 369 11.71 1.36 6.54
N GLY A 370 12.98 1.52 6.17
CA GLY A 370 13.37 1.89 4.82
C GLY A 370 13.65 0.71 3.90
N GLY A 371 13.81 0.99 2.60
CA GLY A 371 14.22 -0.01 1.63
C GLY A 371 14.34 0.50 0.21
N SER A 372 14.78 -0.39 -0.68
CA SER A 372 14.86 -0.11 -2.11
C SER A 372 14.77 -1.41 -2.92
N ALA A 373 14.24 -1.30 -4.13
CA ALA A 373 14.20 -2.39 -5.11
C ALA A 373 15.55 -2.48 -5.85
N ASP A 374 16.58 -2.95 -5.14
CA ASP A 374 17.97 -3.14 -5.61
C ASP A 374 18.68 -1.86 -6.11
N LEU A 375 18.19 -0.68 -5.71
CA LEU A 375 18.69 0.62 -6.14
C LEU A 375 19.14 1.52 -4.98
N THR A 376 19.48 0.95 -3.82
CA THR A 376 19.81 1.72 -2.61
C THR A 376 20.89 2.78 -2.87
N GLY A 377 21.96 2.43 -3.58
CA GLY A 377 23.05 3.36 -3.93
C GLY A 377 22.66 4.46 -4.92
N SER A 378 21.67 4.21 -5.78
CA SER A 378 21.16 5.18 -6.75
C SER A 378 20.05 6.05 -6.20
N ASN A 379 19.14 5.46 -5.42
CA ASN A 379 18.02 6.16 -4.78
C ASN A 379 18.43 6.91 -3.51
N LEU A 380 19.59 6.55 -2.93
CA LEU A 380 20.12 7.13 -1.70
C LEU A 380 19.15 6.99 -0.51
N THR A 381 18.64 5.76 -0.29
CA THR A 381 17.69 5.45 0.79
C THR A 381 18.33 4.97 2.08
N ASN A 382 19.63 4.75 2.09
CA ASN A 382 20.38 4.38 3.27
C ASN A 382 20.79 5.60 4.09
N TRP A 383 20.96 5.39 5.40
CA TRP A 383 21.54 6.33 6.35
C TRP A 383 22.62 5.64 7.19
N LYS A 384 23.38 6.40 7.95
CA LYS A 384 24.58 5.89 8.64
C LYS A 384 24.28 4.74 9.60
N GLU A 385 23.15 4.81 10.29
CA GLU A 385 22.74 3.84 11.32
C GLU A 385 21.79 2.77 10.77
N CYS A 386 21.58 2.69 9.44
CA CYS A 386 20.70 1.66 8.88
C CYS A 386 21.34 0.27 8.97
N ILE A 387 20.52 -0.69 9.36
CA ILE A 387 20.89 -2.12 9.49
C ILE A 387 20.01 -2.90 8.53
N ALA A 388 20.64 -3.70 7.66
CA ALA A 388 19.90 -4.54 6.73
C ALA A 388 19.10 -5.62 7.47
N VAL A 389 17.83 -5.74 7.12
CA VAL A 389 16.98 -6.85 7.59
C VAL A 389 17.43 -8.15 6.95
N ARG A 390 17.67 -9.18 7.77
CA ARG A 390 18.02 -10.54 7.36
C ARG A 390 17.28 -11.55 8.24
N ALA A 391 17.24 -12.80 7.84
CA ALA A 391 16.55 -13.87 8.57
C ALA A 391 16.91 -13.96 10.07
N GLU A 392 18.18 -13.74 10.40
CA GLU A 392 18.70 -13.86 11.77
C GLU A 392 19.15 -12.53 12.36
N GLN A 393 18.87 -11.42 11.65
CA GLN A 393 19.29 -10.08 12.05
C GLN A 393 18.13 -9.12 11.86
N PRO A 394 17.47 -8.71 12.93
CA PRO A 394 16.51 -7.61 12.85
C PRO A 394 17.22 -6.33 12.41
N GLY A 395 16.52 -5.50 11.64
CA GLY A 395 17.09 -4.27 11.11
C GLY A 395 16.00 -3.27 10.78
N ASN A 396 16.38 -2.20 10.12
CA ASN A 396 15.49 -1.09 9.76
C ASN A 396 15.58 -0.70 8.27
N HIS A 397 16.29 -1.50 7.46
CA HIS A 397 16.41 -1.30 6.02
C HIS A 397 16.26 -2.62 5.28
N ILE A 398 15.30 -2.70 4.37
CA ILE A 398 14.96 -3.91 3.61
C ILE A 398 15.58 -3.84 2.22
N ASN A 399 16.40 -4.84 1.88
CA ASN A 399 16.85 -5.06 0.51
C ASN A 399 15.82 -5.91 -0.22
N TYR A 400 14.88 -5.25 -0.91
CA TYR A 400 13.78 -5.95 -1.59
C TYR A 400 14.25 -6.75 -2.83
N GLY A 401 15.45 -6.45 -3.38
CA GLY A 401 15.86 -6.92 -4.70
C GLY A 401 15.06 -6.25 -5.82
N VAL A 402 15.20 -6.71 -7.05
CA VAL A 402 14.45 -6.18 -8.20
C VAL A 402 13.01 -6.68 -8.15
N ARG A 403 12.19 -6.06 -7.27
CA ARG A 403 10.81 -6.44 -6.94
C ARG A 403 9.97 -5.21 -6.60
N GLU A 404 9.76 -4.33 -7.56
CA GLU A 404 9.06 -3.05 -7.32
C GLU A 404 7.62 -3.27 -6.85
N PHE A 405 6.90 -4.19 -7.48
CA PHE A 405 5.52 -4.50 -7.11
C PHE A 405 5.44 -5.20 -5.74
N GLY A 406 6.28 -6.22 -5.53
CA GLY A 406 6.39 -6.91 -4.25
C GLY A 406 6.78 -5.97 -3.11
N MET A 407 7.79 -5.10 -3.31
CA MET A 407 8.19 -4.06 -2.37
C MET A 407 7.00 -3.21 -1.95
N SER A 408 6.31 -2.64 -2.92
CA SER A 408 5.22 -1.70 -2.69
C SER A 408 4.05 -2.35 -1.94
N ALA A 409 3.68 -3.59 -2.29
CA ALA A 409 2.61 -4.30 -1.61
C ALA A 409 3.03 -4.88 -0.25
N ILE A 410 4.31 -5.27 -0.06
CA ILE A 410 4.85 -5.63 1.27
C ILE A 410 4.80 -4.41 2.20
N MET A 411 5.18 -3.22 1.71
CA MET A 411 5.05 -1.96 2.46
C MET A 411 3.60 -1.71 2.89
N ASN A 412 2.64 -1.96 2.01
CA ASN A 412 1.22 -1.86 2.36
C ASN A 412 0.85 -2.82 3.50
N GLY A 413 1.37 -4.05 3.48
CA GLY A 413 1.18 -5.02 4.56
C GLY A 413 1.80 -4.58 5.88
N ILE A 414 3.00 -4.00 5.85
CA ILE A 414 3.67 -3.44 7.03
C ILE A 414 2.85 -2.28 7.63
N ALA A 415 2.35 -1.37 6.78
CA ALA A 415 1.51 -0.26 7.21
C ALA A 415 0.17 -0.73 7.81
N LEU A 416 -0.45 -1.76 7.23
CA LEU A 416 -1.69 -2.39 7.74
C LEU A 416 -1.49 -3.05 9.10
N HIS A 417 -0.36 -3.72 9.30
CA HIS A 417 -0.02 -4.33 10.58
C HIS A 417 0.11 -3.28 11.69
N GLY A 418 0.72 -2.14 11.36
CA GLY A 418 1.09 -1.12 12.34
C GLY A 418 2.46 -1.34 12.94
N GLY A 419 2.90 -0.38 13.76
CA GLY A 419 4.20 -0.42 14.43
C GLY A 419 5.35 0.18 13.63
N TYR A 420 5.22 0.30 12.30
CA TYR A 420 6.22 0.87 11.40
C TYR A 420 5.62 1.89 10.43
N ILE A 421 6.47 2.82 9.98
CA ILE A 421 6.23 3.72 8.85
C ILE A 421 7.15 3.25 7.71
N PRO A 422 6.65 2.45 6.76
CA PRO A 422 7.48 1.93 5.68
C PRO A 422 7.75 2.99 4.60
N PHE A 423 8.99 3.00 4.10
CA PHE A 423 9.32 3.66 2.84
C PHE A 423 10.16 2.76 1.93
N GLY A 424 9.93 2.85 0.64
CA GLY A 424 10.64 2.04 -0.35
C GLY A 424 10.87 2.81 -1.64
N ALA A 425 11.98 2.53 -2.30
CA ALA A 425 12.44 3.32 -3.43
C ALA A 425 12.73 2.50 -4.68
N THR A 426 12.50 3.16 -5.82
CA THR A 426 12.94 2.75 -7.15
C THR A 426 13.09 3.99 -8.04
N PHE A 427 13.43 3.84 -9.32
CA PHE A 427 13.36 4.94 -10.29
C PHE A 427 11.89 5.24 -10.62
N LEU A 428 11.61 6.49 -10.95
CA LEU A 428 10.24 6.91 -11.23
C LEU A 428 9.60 6.13 -12.39
N THR A 429 10.36 5.84 -13.45
CA THR A 429 9.85 5.03 -14.57
C THR A 429 9.39 3.64 -14.14
N PHE A 430 10.02 3.04 -13.11
CA PHE A 430 9.65 1.72 -12.60
C PHE A 430 8.46 1.75 -11.63
N SER A 431 7.89 2.93 -11.38
CA SER A 431 6.58 3.03 -10.73
C SER A 431 5.48 2.31 -11.51
N ASP A 432 5.67 2.09 -12.81
CA ASP A 432 4.76 1.29 -13.64
C ASP A 432 4.60 -0.14 -13.11
N TYR A 433 5.68 -0.78 -12.67
CA TYR A 433 5.59 -2.09 -12.00
C TYR A 433 4.82 -2.02 -10.68
N SER A 434 4.94 -0.93 -9.94
CA SER A 434 4.31 -0.73 -8.63
C SER A 434 2.87 -0.20 -8.71
N ARG A 435 2.40 0.23 -9.87
CA ARG A 435 1.19 1.03 -10.08
C ARG A 435 -0.02 0.51 -9.30
N ASN A 436 -0.26 -0.80 -9.35
CA ASN A 436 -1.41 -1.39 -8.69
C ASN A 436 -1.29 -1.33 -7.17
N ALA A 437 -0.10 -1.53 -6.60
CA ALA A 437 0.11 -1.43 -5.16
C ALA A 437 -0.01 0.02 -4.64
N LEU A 438 0.42 1.02 -5.43
CA LEU A 438 0.22 2.44 -5.11
C LEU A 438 -1.28 2.77 -5.03
N ARG A 439 -2.06 2.29 -6.03
CA ARG A 439 -3.50 2.46 -6.06
C ARG A 439 -4.16 1.81 -4.84
N MET A 440 -3.72 0.60 -4.46
CA MET A 440 -4.24 -0.10 -3.28
C MET A 440 -3.87 0.62 -1.98
N ALA A 441 -2.65 1.16 -1.85
CA ALA A 441 -2.27 1.99 -0.71
C ALA A 441 -3.19 3.22 -0.55
N ALA A 442 -3.53 3.87 -1.68
CA ALA A 442 -4.42 5.03 -1.70
C ALA A 442 -5.86 4.66 -1.34
N LEU A 443 -6.37 3.54 -1.86
CA LEU A 443 -7.70 2.99 -1.55
C LEU A 443 -7.84 2.63 -0.06
N MET A 444 -6.83 1.96 0.48
CA MET A 444 -6.77 1.58 1.90
C MET A 444 -6.33 2.72 2.83
N LYS A 445 -6.02 3.90 2.30
CA LYS A 445 -5.59 5.10 3.05
C LYS A 445 -4.34 4.86 3.92
N LEU A 446 -3.36 4.13 3.42
CA LEU A 446 -2.19 3.70 4.18
C LEU A 446 -1.11 4.77 4.24
N ARG A 447 -0.42 4.88 5.38
CA ARG A 447 0.82 5.63 5.52
C ARG A 447 1.97 4.82 4.94
N SER A 448 2.06 4.74 3.62
CA SER A 448 3.19 4.15 2.87
C SER A 448 3.88 5.27 2.09
N ILE A 449 5.19 5.35 2.16
CA ILE A 449 5.98 6.40 1.51
C ILE A 449 6.76 5.78 0.35
N PHE A 450 6.42 6.16 -0.87
CA PHE A 450 7.07 5.68 -2.09
C PHE A 450 8.06 6.72 -2.57
N VAL A 451 9.34 6.37 -2.59
CA VAL A 451 10.43 7.25 -3.01
C VAL A 451 10.81 6.94 -4.45
N PHE A 452 10.64 7.90 -5.33
CA PHE A 452 10.96 7.78 -6.75
C PHE A 452 12.06 8.77 -7.13
N THR A 453 13.20 8.26 -7.60
CA THR A 453 14.30 9.11 -8.09
C THR A 453 14.40 9.06 -9.59
N HIS A 454 15.27 9.91 -10.17
CA HIS A 454 15.45 9.99 -11.63
C HIS A 454 14.15 10.44 -12.31
N ASP A 455 13.69 11.61 -11.88
CA ASP A 455 12.33 12.13 -12.06
C ASP A 455 11.91 12.47 -13.48
N SER A 456 12.88 12.66 -14.41
CA SER A 456 12.61 13.18 -15.75
C SER A 456 13.73 12.88 -16.74
N ILE A 457 13.71 13.54 -17.91
CA ILE A 457 14.82 13.57 -18.87
C ILE A 457 16.15 14.04 -18.25
N GLY A 458 16.10 14.70 -17.10
CA GLY A 458 17.28 15.08 -16.32
C GLY A 458 18.12 13.89 -15.82
N LEU A 459 17.60 12.67 -15.92
CA LEU A 459 18.36 11.43 -15.76
C LEU A 459 19.55 11.37 -16.72
N GLY A 460 19.36 11.76 -18.00
CA GLY A 460 20.43 11.84 -18.98
C GLY A 460 20.58 10.60 -19.86
N GLU A 461 21.79 10.08 -19.91
CA GLU A 461 22.31 9.16 -20.93
C GLU A 461 21.63 7.79 -20.98
N ASP A 462 21.00 7.33 -19.89
CA ASP A 462 20.28 6.04 -19.84
C ASP A 462 19.10 5.98 -20.82
N GLY A 463 18.57 7.13 -21.21
CA GLY A 463 17.64 7.27 -22.32
C GLY A 463 16.19 6.91 -21.99
N PRO A 464 15.34 6.72 -23.03
CA PRO A 464 13.88 6.66 -22.92
C PRO A 464 13.35 5.57 -21.98
N THR A 465 14.04 4.44 -21.86
CA THR A 465 13.62 3.32 -21.01
C THR A 465 13.67 3.65 -19.50
N HIS A 466 14.40 4.71 -19.15
CA HIS A 466 14.61 5.12 -17.74
C HIS A 466 14.11 6.55 -17.47
N GLN A 467 13.79 7.32 -18.51
CA GLN A 467 13.31 8.68 -18.40
C GLN A 467 11.79 8.72 -18.27
N SER A 468 11.32 9.25 -17.15
CA SER A 468 9.89 9.44 -16.90
C SER A 468 9.37 10.66 -17.66
N VAL A 469 8.22 10.51 -18.30
CA VAL A 469 7.52 11.57 -19.03
C VAL A 469 6.07 11.69 -18.54
N GLU A 470 5.27 10.62 -18.64
CA GLU A 470 3.85 10.60 -18.27
C GLU A 470 3.60 10.20 -16.82
N HIS A 471 4.58 9.63 -16.13
CA HIS A 471 4.43 8.98 -14.83
C HIS A 471 3.87 9.91 -13.76
N ILE A 472 4.42 11.13 -13.61
CA ILE A 472 3.98 12.10 -12.61
C ILE A 472 2.51 12.48 -12.83
N SER A 473 2.16 12.83 -14.07
CA SER A 473 0.78 13.20 -14.44
C SER A 473 -0.19 12.05 -14.17
N SER A 474 0.20 10.82 -14.50
CA SER A 474 -0.62 9.63 -14.29
C SER A 474 -0.81 9.31 -12.80
N MET A 475 0.19 9.52 -11.95
CA MET A 475 0.07 9.34 -10.50
C MET A 475 -0.81 10.38 -9.85
N ARG A 476 -0.79 11.64 -10.32
CA ARG A 476 -1.70 12.71 -9.88
C ARG A 476 -3.18 12.40 -10.16
N LEU A 477 -3.49 11.41 -11.00
CA LEU A 477 -4.85 10.93 -11.26
C LEU A 477 -5.34 9.89 -10.25
N ILE A 478 -4.46 9.32 -9.40
CA ILE A 478 -4.86 8.36 -8.37
C ILE A 478 -5.49 9.12 -7.20
N PRO A 479 -6.79 8.88 -6.88
CA PRO A 479 -7.41 9.52 -5.74
C PRO A 479 -6.67 9.22 -4.43
N ASN A 480 -6.56 10.21 -3.55
CA ASN A 480 -5.94 10.08 -2.22
C ASN A 480 -4.44 9.72 -2.23
N LEU A 481 -3.72 9.96 -3.32
CA LEU A 481 -2.26 9.85 -3.39
C LEU A 481 -1.66 11.26 -3.41
N ASP A 482 -0.78 11.59 -2.46
CA ASP A 482 -0.06 12.86 -2.48
C ASP A 482 1.26 12.71 -3.21
N ASN A 483 1.44 13.48 -4.27
CA ASN A 483 2.66 13.46 -5.07
C ASN A 483 3.47 14.73 -4.78
N TRP A 484 4.70 14.58 -4.30
CA TRP A 484 5.63 15.67 -4.00
C TRP A 484 6.82 15.64 -4.93
N ARG A 485 7.06 16.72 -5.67
CA ARG A 485 8.22 16.92 -6.55
C ARG A 485 8.97 18.20 -6.16
N PRO A 486 9.85 18.13 -5.15
CA PRO A 486 10.54 19.29 -4.60
C PRO A 486 11.64 19.81 -5.52
N CYS A 487 11.89 21.13 -5.46
CA CYS A 487 12.90 21.81 -6.27
C CYS A 487 14.26 21.97 -5.59
N ASP A 488 14.36 21.77 -4.27
CA ASP A 488 15.59 21.94 -3.52
C ASP A 488 15.60 21.20 -2.16
N THR A 489 16.59 21.49 -1.32
CA THR A 489 16.74 20.87 -0.01
C THR A 489 15.62 21.20 0.96
N VAL A 490 15.09 22.42 0.96
CA VAL A 490 14.03 22.88 1.88
C VAL A 490 12.70 22.22 1.52
N GLU A 491 12.30 22.26 0.24
CA GLU A 491 11.09 21.56 -0.19
C GLU A 491 11.19 20.05 0.03
N SER A 492 12.38 19.45 -0.16
CA SER A 492 12.60 18.02 0.11
C SER A 492 12.40 17.67 1.60
N ALA A 493 12.89 18.52 2.51
CA ALA A 493 12.70 18.35 3.94
C ALA A 493 11.22 18.44 4.34
N VAL A 494 10.50 19.42 3.81
CA VAL A 494 9.06 19.57 4.05
C VAL A 494 8.27 18.39 3.47
N ALA A 495 8.58 17.94 2.25
CA ALA A 495 7.92 16.80 1.62
C ALA A 495 8.05 15.52 2.46
N TRP A 496 9.25 15.23 3.00
CA TRP A 496 9.45 14.12 3.94
C TRP A 496 8.64 14.28 5.22
N ALA A 497 8.64 15.47 5.82
CA ALA A 497 7.88 15.75 7.04
C ALA A 497 6.37 15.53 6.83
N GLU A 498 5.82 16.04 5.73
CA GLU A 498 4.40 15.88 5.42
C GLU A 498 4.03 14.44 5.07
N ALA A 499 4.90 13.70 4.37
CA ALA A 499 4.70 12.27 4.10
C ALA A 499 4.66 11.43 5.40
N VAL A 500 5.54 11.72 6.37
CA VAL A 500 5.54 11.06 7.68
C VAL A 500 4.30 11.43 8.50
N ARG A 501 3.84 12.67 8.46
CA ARG A 501 2.63 13.13 9.18
C ARG A 501 1.33 12.55 8.62
N ARG A 502 1.31 12.21 7.34
CA ARG A 502 0.09 11.78 6.64
C ARG A 502 -0.37 10.38 7.09
N LYS A 503 -1.28 10.31 8.06
CA LYS A 503 -1.83 9.04 8.59
C LYS A 503 -2.81 8.33 7.63
N HIS A 504 -3.54 9.08 6.79
CA HIS A 504 -4.70 8.57 6.04
C HIS A 504 -4.53 8.63 4.52
N GLY A 505 -3.35 8.24 4.06
CA GLY A 505 -3.05 8.14 2.63
C GLY A 505 -1.55 8.00 2.38
N PRO A 506 -1.17 7.41 1.24
CA PRO A 506 0.21 7.29 0.83
C PRO A 506 0.74 8.60 0.26
N SER A 507 2.06 8.71 0.25
CA SER A 507 2.78 9.80 -0.41
C SER A 507 3.81 9.25 -1.37
N THR A 508 3.96 9.87 -2.54
CA THR A 508 5.11 9.68 -3.43
C THR A 508 6.04 10.88 -3.30
N LEU A 509 7.32 10.62 -3.13
CA LEU A 509 8.38 11.63 -3.06
C LEU A 509 9.26 11.48 -4.29
N ILE A 510 9.26 12.48 -5.16
CA ILE A 510 9.83 12.40 -6.51
C ILE A 510 11.04 13.31 -6.59
N PHE A 511 12.22 12.72 -6.82
CA PHE A 511 13.50 13.41 -6.71
C PHE A 511 14.36 13.36 -7.98
N SER A 512 15.08 14.44 -8.22
CA SER A 512 16.01 14.57 -9.35
C SER A 512 17.30 13.74 -9.15
N ARG A 513 17.90 13.32 -10.26
CA ARG A 513 19.28 12.80 -10.31
C ARG A 513 20.30 13.92 -10.36
N GLN A 514 20.02 14.95 -11.15
CA GLN A 514 20.89 16.11 -11.34
C GLN A 514 20.82 17.06 -10.14
N ASN A 515 21.91 17.83 -9.92
CA ASN A 515 21.93 18.85 -8.90
C ASN A 515 21.00 20.01 -9.26
N LEU A 516 20.34 20.54 -8.24
CA LEU A 516 19.46 21.71 -8.35
C LEU A 516 19.98 22.80 -7.40
N PRO A 517 19.80 24.08 -7.75
CA PRO A 517 20.23 25.19 -6.90
C PRO A 517 19.31 25.33 -5.68
N TYR A 518 19.88 25.80 -4.59
CA TYR A 518 19.11 26.28 -3.45
C TYR A 518 18.29 27.51 -3.87
N VAL A 519 17.04 27.59 -3.40
CA VAL A 519 16.15 28.72 -3.67
C VAL A 519 15.90 29.50 -2.38
N GLU A 520 16.15 30.80 -2.40
CA GLU A 520 15.92 31.69 -1.26
C GLU A 520 14.43 31.84 -0.96
N ARG A 521 14.07 31.78 0.32
CA ARG A 521 12.69 31.95 0.80
C ARG A 521 12.70 32.64 2.15
N ASP A 522 11.65 33.41 2.41
CA ASP A 522 11.36 33.89 3.74
C ASP A 522 10.64 32.83 4.60
N SER A 523 10.46 33.09 5.89
CA SER A 523 9.84 32.16 6.83
C SER A 523 8.37 31.85 6.50
N ALA A 524 7.63 32.80 5.91
CA ALA A 524 6.25 32.61 5.51
C ALA A 524 6.16 31.64 4.30
N GLN A 525 7.02 31.85 3.32
CA GLN A 525 7.13 30.97 2.14
C GLN A 525 7.51 29.54 2.53
N ILE A 526 8.48 29.37 3.45
CA ILE A 526 8.87 28.05 4.01
C ILE A 526 7.65 27.40 4.67
N GLY A 527 6.88 28.16 5.45
CA GLY A 527 5.64 27.69 6.09
C GLY A 527 4.55 27.29 5.09
N ASP A 528 4.51 27.93 3.93
CA ASP A 528 3.51 27.66 2.88
C ASP A 528 3.86 26.46 1.96
N ILE A 529 5.11 25.97 1.96
CA ILE A 529 5.50 24.77 1.16
C ILE A 529 4.56 23.59 1.47
N ARG A 530 4.23 23.38 2.75
CA ARG A 530 3.32 22.30 3.19
C ARG A 530 1.91 22.37 2.62
N ARG A 531 1.55 23.51 2.02
CA ARG A 531 0.25 23.73 1.35
C ARG A 531 0.26 23.26 -0.11
N GLY A 532 1.40 22.75 -0.60
CA GLY A 532 1.54 22.09 -1.90
C GLY A 532 1.77 23.01 -3.09
N GLY A 533 1.50 24.30 -2.96
CA GLY A 533 1.78 25.33 -3.95
C GLY A 533 1.76 26.71 -3.29
N TYR A 534 2.75 27.55 -3.58
CA TYR A 534 2.92 28.84 -2.93
C TYR A 534 3.59 29.85 -3.85
N VAL A 535 3.42 31.15 -3.54
CA VAL A 535 4.07 32.23 -4.29
C VAL A 535 5.52 32.33 -3.88
N LEU A 536 6.43 31.96 -4.81
CA LEU A 536 7.86 32.02 -4.60
C LEU A 536 8.45 33.41 -4.88
N ARG A 537 7.92 34.09 -5.90
CA ARG A 537 8.29 35.46 -6.30
C ARG A 537 7.05 36.17 -6.82
N ASP A 538 6.88 37.43 -6.41
CA ASP A 538 5.75 38.27 -6.87
C ASP A 538 6.25 39.65 -7.28
N ASP A 539 6.53 39.84 -8.54
CA ASP A 539 6.96 41.12 -9.04
C ASP A 539 5.76 42.09 -9.08
N ARG A 540 5.94 43.30 -8.56
CA ARG A 540 4.88 44.30 -8.48
C ARG A 540 4.27 44.57 -9.86
N GLY A 541 2.95 44.37 -9.97
CA GLY A 541 2.24 44.55 -11.22
C GLY A 541 2.40 43.40 -12.19
N ALA A 542 2.53 42.19 -11.68
CA ALA A 542 2.70 40.98 -12.50
C ALA A 542 1.66 40.90 -13.64
N HIS A 543 2.13 40.62 -14.85
CA HIS A 543 1.32 40.48 -16.06
C HIS A 543 0.92 39.02 -16.31
N ALA A 544 1.69 38.05 -15.81
CA ALA A 544 1.45 36.61 -15.95
C ALA A 544 1.96 35.83 -14.75
N ILE A 545 1.53 34.56 -14.64
CA ILE A 545 2.01 33.61 -13.63
C ILE A 545 2.82 32.51 -14.32
N LEU A 546 4.03 32.24 -13.82
CA LEU A 546 4.81 31.06 -14.11
C LEU A 546 4.58 30.02 -13.01
N ILE A 547 4.05 28.84 -13.34
CA ILE A 547 3.88 27.72 -12.43
C ILE A 547 4.96 26.69 -12.74
N ALA A 548 5.80 26.35 -11.78
CA ALA A 548 6.85 25.36 -11.97
C ALA A 548 6.93 24.39 -10.80
N THR A 549 7.51 23.22 -11.02
CA THR A 549 7.70 22.17 -10.03
C THR A 549 9.04 21.48 -10.23
N GLY A 550 9.66 20.99 -9.14
CA GLY A 550 10.91 20.26 -9.23
C GLY A 550 12.02 21.05 -9.91
N SER A 551 12.76 20.40 -10.80
CA SER A 551 13.91 20.99 -11.51
C SER A 551 13.57 22.22 -12.36
N GLU A 552 12.33 22.40 -12.75
CA GLU A 552 11.92 23.51 -13.64
C GLU A 552 11.69 24.83 -12.90
N VAL A 553 11.71 24.84 -11.57
CA VAL A 553 11.64 26.08 -10.76
C VAL A 553 12.83 27.01 -11.06
N GLU A 554 14.03 26.44 -11.23
CA GLU A 554 15.21 27.21 -11.64
C GLU A 554 14.99 27.91 -12.99
N LEU A 555 14.42 27.19 -13.97
CA LEU A 555 14.12 27.76 -15.28
C LEU A 555 13.10 28.90 -15.19
N ALA A 556 12.07 28.75 -14.35
CA ALA A 556 11.08 29.81 -14.11
C ALA A 556 11.73 31.07 -13.53
N LEU A 557 12.64 30.93 -12.55
CA LEU A 557 13.37 32.04 -11.96
C LEU A 557 14.24 32.78 -12.98
N LYS A 558 15.05 32.06 -13.76
CA LYS A 558 15.88 32.63 -14.84
C LYS A 558 15.03 33.32 -15.90
N SER A 559 13.89 32.76 -16.26
CA SER A 559 12.97 33.35 -17.23
C SER A 559 12.31 34.62 -16.75
N ALA A 560 12.00 34.71 -15.44
CA ALA A 560 11.47 35.91 -14.84
C ALA A 560 12.51 37.07 -14.88
N GLU A 561 13.80 36.78 -14.68
CA GLU A 561 14.86 37.78 -14.84
C GLU A 561 14.95 38.32 -16.27
N ALA A 562 14.88 37.43 -17.27
CA ALA A 562 14.87 37.81 -18.68
C ALA A 562 13.64 38.64 -19.06
N LEU A 563 12.45 38.26 -18.58
CA LEU A 563 11.20 38.99 -18.77
C LEU A 563 11.25 40.38 -18.12
N ALA A 564 11.80 40.50 -16.91
CA ALA A 564 11.96 41.77 -16.21
C ALA A 564 12.88 42.74 -16.99
N ALA A 565 13.93 42.23 -17.64
CA ALA A 565 14.81 43.03 -18.51
C ALA A 565 14.04 43.61 -19.74
N GLU A 566 12.94 43.00 -20.14
CA GLU A 566 12.04 43.47 -21.19
C GLU A 566 10.82 44.26 -20.64
N GLY A 567 10.77 44.55 -19.33
CA GLY A 567 9.69 45.29 -18.70
C GLY A 567 8.42 44.45 -18.39
N ILE A 568 8.53 43.13 -18.47
CA ILE A 568 7.42 42.20 -18.19
C ILE A 568 7.59 41.61 -16.77
N ALA A 569 6.78 42.07 -15.83
CA ALA A 569 6.74 41.54 -14.48
C ALA A 569 5.94 40.25 -14.42
N VAL A 570 6.40 39.25 -13.65
CA VAL A 570 5.70 37.97 -13.50
C VAL A 570 5.65 37.53 -12.03
N ARG A 571 4.62 36.74 -11.72
CA ARG A 571 4.56 35.97 -10.49
C ARG A 571 5.13 34.56 -10.75
N ILE A 572 5.94 34.02 -9.83
CA ILE A 572 6.39 32.64 -9.86
C ILE A 572 5.71 31.88 -8.74
N VAL A 573 5.10 30.75 -9.07
CA VAL A 573 4.50 29.80 -8.14
C VAL A 573 5.30 28.51 -8.18
N SER A 574 5.91 28.12 -7.04
CA SER A 574 6.41 26.76 -6.87
C SER A 574 5.24 25.86 -6.47
N MET A 575 5.10 24.73 -7.19
CA MET A 575 3.99 23.78 -7.02
C MET A 575 4.54 22.37 -6.70
N PRO A 576 5.17 22.16 -5.52
CA PRO A 576 5.76 20.88 -5.17
C PRO A 576 4.73 19.75 -5.06
N SER A 577 3.45 20.04 -4.78
CA SER A 577 2.39 19.03 -4.71
C SER A 577 1.04 19.61 -5.14
N THR A 578 0.61 19.25 -6.33
CA THR A 578 -0.71 19.65 -6.84
C THR A 578 -1.86 19.05 -6.01
N ASP A 579 -1.71 17.84 -5.52
CA ASP A 579 -2.75 17.12 -4.76
C ASP A 579 -3.01 17.80 -3.40
N VAL A 580 -1.96 18.25 -2.74
CA VAL A 580 -2.04 19.01 -1.48
C VAL A 580 -2.61 20.41 -1.72
N PHE A 581 -2.17 21.08 -2.79
CA PHE A 581 -2.67 22.40 -3.18
C PHE A 581 -4.17 22.37 -3.47
N GLU A 582 -4.67 21.35 -4.16
CA GLU A 582 -6.09 21.22 -4.47
C GLU A 582 -6.98 21.12 -3.22
N ARG A 583 -6.47 20.58 -2.12
CA ARG A 583 -7.21 20.50 -0.85
C ARG A 583 -7.23 21.80 -0.05
N GLN A 584 -6.49 22.83 -0.49
CA GLN A 584 -6.52 24.12 0.16
C GLN A 584 -7.87 24.82 -0.07
N ASP A 585 -8.21 25.75 0.83
CA ASP A 585 -9.42 26.57 0.68
C ASP A 585 -9.37 27.46 -0.56
N ALA A 586 -10.55 27.90 -1.00
CA ALA A 586 -10.68 28.69 -2.22
C ALA A 586 -9.96 30.05 -2.15
N ALA A 587 -9.89 30.67 -0.95
CA ALA A 587 -9.23 31.95 -0.76
C ALA A 587 -7.71 31.82 -0.95
N TYR A 588 -7.11 30.78 -0.36
CA TYR A 588 -5.68 30.51 -0.56
C TYR A 588 -5.36 30.21 -2.02
N LYS A 589 -6.12 29.30 -2.65
CA LYS A 589 -5.91 28.99 -4.07
C LYS A 589 -6.02 30.24 -4.95
N ALA A 590 -6.97 31.11 -4.68
CA ALA A 590 -7.13 32.37 -5.40
C ALA A 590 -5.99 33.38 -5.12
N SER A 591 -5.41 33.39 -3.92
CA SER A 591 -4.27 34.26 -3.60
C SER A 591 -3.00 33.81 -4.33
N VAL A 592 -2.78 32.50 -4.48
CA VAL A 592 -1.64 31.92 -5.21
C VAL A 592 -1.82 32.02 -6.71
N LEU A 593 -3.00 31.65 -7.22
CA LEU A 593 -3.35 31.61 -8.66
C LEU A 593 -4.58 32.50 -8.94
N PRO A 594 -4.44 33.84 -8.90
CA PRO A 594 -5.54 34.76 -9.21
C PRO A 594 -6.03 34.55 -10.66
N ARG A 595 -7.35 34.68 -10.87
CA ARG A 595 -7.99 34.36 -12.16
C ARG A 595 -7.72 35.38 -13.27
N ASN A 596 -7.37 36.60 -12.91
CA ASN A 596 -7.18 37.71 -13.83
C ASN A 596 -5.80 37.74 -14.50
N LEU A 597 -4.90 36.78 -14.19
CA LEU A 597 -3.59 36.69 -14.79
C LEU A 597 -3.48 35.44 -15.68
N PRO A 598 -3.00 35.58 -16.92
CA PRO A 598 -2.68 34.44 -17.77
C PRO A 598 -1.56 33.60 -17.14
N ARG A 599 -1.48 32.32 -17.51
CA ARG A 599 -0.61 31.38 -16.84
C ARG A 599 0.20 30.53 -17.82
N VAL A 600 1.44 30.26 -17.45
CA VAL A 600 2.34 29.34 -18.14
C VAL A 600 2.82 28.31 -17.12
N ALA A 601 2.70 27.02 -17.43
CA ALA A 601 3.23 25.94 -16.61
C ALA A 601 4.51 25.39 -17.23
N ILE A 602 5.44 24.93 -16.38
CA ILE A 602 6.75 24.40 -16.79
C ILE A 602 7.01 23.11 -16.00
N GLU A 603 7.00 21.96 -16.67
CA GLU A 603 7.36 20.67 -16.08
C GLU A 603 7.93 19.73 -17.15
N ALA A 604 9.06 19.08 -16.87
CA ALA A 604 9.63 18.03 -17.72
C ALA A 604 8.78 16.75 -17.62
N GLY A 605 7.60 16.80 -18.23
CA GLY A 605 6.58 15.77 -18.29
C GLY A 605 5.51 16.15 -19.31
N VAL A 606 4.49 15.30 -19.50
CA VAL A 606 3.41 15.55 -20.47
C VAL A 606 2.62 16.81 -20.15
N THR A 607 2.23 17.54 -21.21
CA THR A 607 1.56 18.84 -21.10
C THR A 607 0.13 18.75 -20.59
N GLY A 608 -0.58 17.66 -20.87
CA GLY A 608 -2.03 17.52 -20.73
C GLY A 608 -2.56 17.81 -19.32
N PHE A 609 -1.83 17.42 -18.28
CA PHE A 609 -2.24 17.64 -16.88
C PHE A 609 -2.34 19.13 -16.52
N TRP A 610 -1.44 19.96 -17.05
CA TRP A 610 -1.31 21.35 -16.65
C TRP A 610 -2.42 22.26 -17.19
N PHE A 611 -3.18 21.85 -18.21
CA PHE A 611 -4.33 22.61 -18.71
C PHE A 611 -5.40 22.86 -17.64
N LYS A 612 -5.48 22.02 -16.62
CA LYS A 612 -6.31 22.25 -15.43
C LYS A 612 -5.97 23.58 -14.70
N TYR A 613 -4.69 23.97 -14.73
CA TYR A 613 -4.17 25.14 -14.02
C TYR A 613 -4.02 26.36 -14.92
N VAL A 614 -3.59 26.16 -16.15
CA VAL A 614 -3.35 27.27 -17.08
C VAL A 614 -4.57 27.65 -17.89
N GLY A 615 -5.57 26.77 -18.00
CA GLY A 615 -6.74 26.97 -18.88
C GLY A 615 -6.40 26.73 -20.36
N LEU A 616 -7.39 26.86 -21.24
CA LEU A 616 -7.22 26.64 -22.68
C LEU A 616 -6.44 27.77 -23.37
N ASP A 617 -6.44 28.96 -22.77
CA ASP A 617 -5.73 30.15 -23.28
C ASP A 617 -4.30 30.28 -22.69
N GLY A 618 -3.93 29.40 -21.77
CA GLY A 618 -2.60 29.35 -21.18
C GLY A 618 -1.63 28.51 -22.00
N ALA A 619 -0.36 28.51 -21.60
CA ALA A 619 0.69 27.75 -22.28
C ALA A 619 1.37 26.76 -21.32
N VAL A 620 1.91 25.67 -21.89
CA VAL A 620 2.66 24.67 -21.13
C VAL A 620 3.98 24.39 -21.85
N ILE A 621 5.07 24.45 -21.10
CA ILE A 621 6.39 23.96 -21.53
C ILE A 621 6.52 22.54 -20.94
N GLY A 622 6.45 21.53 -21.79
CA GLY A 622 6.47 20.12 -21.42
C GLY A 622 6.97 19.24 -22.56
N ILE A 623 6.81 17.93 -22.41
CA ILE A 623 7.24 16.90 -23.37
C ILE A 623 6.06 15.96 -23.63
N ASP A 624 5.64 15.85 -24.91
CA ASP A 624 4.57 14.93 -25.31
C ASP A 624 5.11 13.78 -26.20
N THR A 625 6.40 13.50 -26.11
CA THR A 625 7.11 12.38 -26.74
C THR A 625 7.99 11.70 -25.70
N PHE A 626 8.47 10.50 -26.01
CA PHE A 626 9.51 9.89 -25.17
C PHE A 626 10.80 10.70 -25.21
N GLY A 627 11.64 10.49 -24.18
CA GLY A 627 12.96 11.13 -24.10
C GLY A 627 13.98 10.53 -25.09
N GLU A 628 15.25 10.93 -24.94
CA GLU A 628 16.36 10.49 -25.79
C GLU A 628 17.62 10.23 -24.95
N SER A 629 18.58 9.45 -25.51
CA SER A 629 19.88 9.21 -24.87
C SER A 629 20.85 10.34 -25.21
N ALA A 630 21.08 11.23 -24.24
CA ALA A 630 22.07 12.30 -24.33
C ALA A 630 22.35 12.87 -22.91
N PRO A 631 23.42 13.69 -22.75
CA PRO A 631 23.63 14.44 -21.52
C PRO A 631 22.42 15.32 -21.18
N ALA A 632 22.05 15.37 -19.88
CA ALA A 632 20.85 16.06 -19.41
C ALA A 632 20.68 17.49 -19.97
N GLY A 633 21.75 18.31 -19.94
CA GLY A 633 21.69 19.68 -20.47
C GLY A 633 21.38 19.77 -21.98
N ALA A 634 21.81 18.78 -22.77
CA ALA A 634 21.48 18.70 -24.18
C ALA A 634 20.00 18.34 -24.37
N LEU A 635 19.47 17.43 -23.55
CA LEU A 635 18.06 17.01 -23.56
C LEU A 635 17.13 18.17 -23.20
N PHE A 636 17.40 18.89 -22.11
CA PHE A 636 16.58 20.05 -21.72
C PHE A 636 16.54 21.08 -22.85
N LYS A 637 17.69 21.36 -23.50
CA LYS A 637 17.75 22.27 -24.65
C LYS A 637 16.97 21.71 -25.85
N HIS A 638 17.14 20.43 -26.18
CA HIS A 638 16.49 19.77 -27.32
C HIS A 638 14.95 19.82 -27.19
N PHE A 639 14.43 19.51 -26.01
CA PHE A 639 12.99 19.52 -25.72
C PHE A 639 12.44 20.92 -25.41
N GLY A 640 13.26 21.96 -25.51
CA GLY A 640 12.81 23.35 -25.40
C GLY A 640 12.66 23.89 -24.00
N PHE A 641 13.24 23.26 -22.98
CA PHE A 641 13.33 23.83 -21.64
C PHE A 641 14.43 24.89 -21.60
N THR A 642 14.14 26.01 -22.20
CA THR A 642 15.07 27.16 -22.33
C THR A 642 14.37 28.45 -21.93
N THR A 643 15.12 29.42 -21.43
CA THR A 643 14.61 30.75 -21.08
C THR A 643 13.87 31.39 -22.24
N ASP A 644 14.42 31.31 -23.47
CA ASP A 644 13.80 31.90 -24.68
C ASP A 644 12.41 31.32 -24.98
N LYS A 645 12.24 30.00 -24.79
CA LYS A 645 10.93 29.34 -24.97
C LYS A 645 9.93 29.76 -23.93
N VAL A 646 10.33 29.87 -22.66
CA VAL A 646 9.45 30.34 -21.57
C VAL A 646 9.07 31.80 -21.80
N VAL A 647 10.01 32.67 -22.16
CA VAL A 647 9.77 34.08 -22.51
C VAL A 647 8.78 34.20 -23.69
N ALA A 648 8.98 33.40 -24.73
CA ALA A 648 8.06 33.37 -25.87
C ALA A 648 6.65 32.90 -25.46
N ALA A 649 6.56 31.87 -24.62
CA ALA A 649 5.28 31.37 -24.11
C ALA A 649 4.56 32.43 -23.24
N VAL A 650 5.28 33.14 -22.38
CA VAL A 650 4.67 34.23 -21.58
C VAL A 650 4.13 35.32 -22.52
N LYS A 651 4.93 35.76 -23.51
CA LYS A 651 4.48 36.78 -24.47
C LYS A 651 3.25 36.34 -25.27
N SER A 652 3.14 35.04 -25.60
CA SER A 652 1.99 34.52 -26.36
C SER A 652 0.67 34.51 -25.58
N VAL A 653 0.71 34.55 -24.27
CA VAL A 653 -0.51 34.56 -23.40
C VAL A 653 -0.87 35.95 -22.87
N LEU A 654 -0.09 36.99 -23.23
CA LEU A 654 -0.33 38.37 -22.79
C LEU A 654 -1.23 39.18 -23.77
N HIS A 655 -1.87 38.52 -24.71
CA HIS A 655 -2.69 39.18 -25.76
C HIS A 655 -4.12 39.44 -25.33
#